data_ff77ea507723400c482cae66650127b5
#
_entry.id   ff77ea507723400c482cae66650127b5
#
_cell.length_a   1.000
_cell.length_b   1.000
_cell.length_c   1.000
_cell.angle_alpha   90.00
_cell.angle_beta   90.00
_cell.angle_gamma   90.00
#
_symmetry.space_group_name_H-M   'P 1'
#
loop_
_entity.id
_entity.type
_entity.pdbx_description
1 polymer ?
#
loop_
_entity_poly.entity_id
_entity_poly.type
_entity_poly.pdbx_seq_one_letter_code
_entity_poly.pdbx_strand_id
1 'polypeptide(L)'
;MGIKRQSETLTYSAQTVGGKDVNDIKSINMINSLQGKSAGLQITPNSTGAGGSSKILFRGNKSISGSNQPLIVIDGVPTMTNTATSQVASDYGGERDAGDVMSTINPDDIASITLLKGAAASALYGAVAANGAIMITTKQGMAGKVKVNVSSNTTMEVPMILPEFQDTYGAGADGTFSWGDKLSKASKNYAESFFRTGFTTNNTVSLSGGSENFKGYFSYGNVFSHGMTPENTYRSHNLNTKVDFKVLNNVYVDFSAKYSTQYSKNQAAAGYLWNPLTGVYLAPRGIDWDYYKDNYEVYDPARGCNVQNWTNTELQQFGNPYWMLNRQTPISKRNRYEFGGSIKWDITADLNIQGRMRYERGEEQFIHNAYASSVGNLYKMGRMKNNRYFSDQLYGDVLINYNHTWNDWGLTATAGSSFTKTKTAHVDLWGEGEQYKSPGDGNIYYPNIFTPNNFYGNLSKLGKGDAMETEKRLNAVFATAQVAFKEAVFLDLSARNDWSSALAFTDGCSFFYPSVGASVLLNKLVPMGEQVNLFKFRGSYSIVGNDVPIYMSNQRYTLKESGVISAPDEAPFRTLKPEKTHSIEVGFDGTFFNNRLDFSLTYYKTNTKNQFFSVSAPYESGLRNRYVNAGNVQNQGIEASIGWHQQFNPDFSWSTNFNISYNENKIKELVEGLENGLTIASWQGAKVVLNEGGSYGDLYVRQIKRDEAGKPVKNDKGEPILMGDNVDEMKYAGNMNAKVNFGWTNTFHYKDFTFSFLIDGKFGGRVLSATEATLDGWGVSKRSGIARNAGKVVVDGVEFDPQAWYTTTGSSNFNNSYATEFYVYKGTNVRLREMSLGYTFRNLFGNGKNLTAALIARNLFFFYKDAPCDPDVSMGTGNGVQGVDVFNLPSATSLGLNLKLNF
;
A
#
# COMPACT_ATOMS: atom_id res chain seq x y z
N MET A 1 -17.86 15.73 -2.92
CA MET A 1 -19.14 16.40 -3.04
C MET A 1 -20.22 15.35 -3.04
N GLY A 2 -21.13 15.33 -2.08
CA GLY A 2 -22.15 14.30 -1.91
C GLY A 2 -23.33 14.37 -2.89
N ILE A 3 -23.09 14.71 -4.14
CA ILE A 3 -24.15 14.74 -5.16
C ILE A 3 -24.35 13.31 -5.65
N LYS A 4 -25.48 12.69 -5.30
CA LYS A 4 -25.90 11.42 -5.89
C LYS A 4 -26.21 11.63 -7.35
N ARG A 5 -25.47 10.99 -8.26
CA ARG A 5 -25.77 10.91 -9.69
C ARG A 5 -26.11 9.48 -10.06
N GLN A 6 -27.02 9.31 -10.99
CA GLN A 6 -27.31 7.99 -11.57
C GLN A 6 -26.11 7.57 -12.42
N SER A 7 -25.70 6.30 -12.36
CA SER A 7 -24.56 5.78 -13.13
C SER A 7 -24.74 5.96 -14.65
N GLU A 8 -25.98 5.92 -15.12
CA GLU A 8 -26.32 6.10 -16.52
C GLU A 8 -25.98 7.51 -17.07
N THR A 9 -26.03 8.54 -16.19
CA THR A 9 -25.78 9.93 -16.60
C THR A 9 -24.30 10.34 -16.55
N LEU A 10 -23.41 9.49 -16.01
CA LEU A 10 -21.98 9.82 -15.86
C LEU A 10 -21.27 9.85 -17.21
N THR A 11 -20.45 10.85 -17.44
CA THR A 11 -19.65 11.03 -18.66
C THR A 11 -18.23 10.44 -18.55
N TYR A 12 -17.90 9.86 -17.41
CA TYR A 12 -16.60 9.23 -17.08
C TYR A 12 -16.79 7.85 -16.47
N SER A 13 -15.70 7.07 -16.38
CA SER A 13 -15.71 5.73 -15.79
C SER A 13 -15.81 5.81 -14.27
N ALA A 14 -16.86 5.19 -13.71
CA ALA A 14 -17.01 4.96 -12.29
C ALA A 14 -17.48 3.51 -12.09
N GLN A 15 -16.91 2.85 -11.08
CA GLN A 15 -17.30 1.48 -10.72
C GLN A 15 -17.66 1.43 -9.24
N THR A 16 -18.82 0.87 -8.93
CA THR A 16 -19.26 0.71 -7.54
C THR A 16 -19.18 -0.75 -7.15
N VAL A 17 -18.55 -1.02 -6.00
CA VAL A 17 -18.50 -2.32 -5.34
C VAL A 17 -19.40 -2.25 -4.12
N GLY A 18 -20.31 -3.22 -3.97
CA GLY A 18 -21.24 -3.28 -2.85
C GLY A 18 -20.51 -3.61 -1.53
N GLY A 19 -21.06 -3.13 -0.40
CA GLY A 19 -20.51 -3.46 0.91
C GLY A 19 -20.51 -4.96 1.22
N LYS A 20 -21.46 -5.73 0.63
CA LYS A 20 -21.48 -7.19 0.75
C LYS A 20 -20.24 -7.84 0.15
N ASP A 21 -19.82 -7.41 -1.04
CA ASP A 21 -18.65 -7.97 -1.75
C ASP A 21 -17.32 -7.75 -1.01
N VAL A 22 -17.28 -6.74 -0.13
CA VAL A 22 -16.13 -6.43 0.74
C VAL A 22 -16.19 -7.23 2.05
N ASN A 23 -17.40 -7.54 2.52
CA ASN A 23 -17.66 -8.08 3.86
C ASN A 23 -17.84 -9.60 3.91
N ASP A 24 -17.96 -10.27 2.77
CA ASP A 24 -18.11 -11.73 2.73
C ASP A 24 -16.80 -12.44 3.06
N ILE A 25 -15.68 -11.93 2.55
CA ILE A 25 -14.33 -12.38 2.90
C ILE A 25 -13.52 -11.17 3.35
N LYS A 26 -13.50 -10.94 4.68
CA LYS A 26 -12.88 -9.74 5.25
C LYS A 26 -11.35 -9.83 5.23
N SER A 27 -10.71 -8.68 4.98
CA SER A 27 -9.30 -8.45 5.25
C SER A 27 -9.17 -7.43 6.38
N ILE A 28 -8.11 -7.52 7.21
CA ILE A 28 -7.83 -6.54 8.28
C ILE A 28 -7.69 -5.14 7.67
N ASN A 29 -6.92 -5.00 6.60
CA ASN A 29 -6.96 -3.79 5.77
C ASN A 29 -8.00 -4.01 4.67
N MET A 30 -9.14 -3.32 4.78
CA MET A 30 -10.31 -3.55 3.94
C MET A 30 -10.06 -3.33 2.45
N ILE A 31 -9.08 -2.48 2.07
CA ILE A 31 -8.76 -2.21 0.66
C ILE A 31 -8.32 -3.48 -0.08
N ASN A 32 -7.66 -4.40 0.64
CA ASN A 32 -7.19 -5.66 0.07
C ASN A 32 -8.34 -6.59 -0.36
N SER A 33 -9.55 -6.36 0.13
CA SER A 33 -10.76 -7.08 -0.32
C SER A 33 -11.26 -6.62 -1.70
N LEU A 34 -10.71 -5.52 -2.27
CA LEU A 34 -11.03 -5.06 -3.62
C LEU A 34 -10.10 -5.64 -4.70
N GLN A 35 -9.04 -6.35 -4.31
CA GLN A 35 -8.08 -6.91 -5.27
C GLN A 35 -8.75 -7.91 -6.21
N GLY A 36 -8.54 -7.76 -7.52
CA GLY A 36 -9.18 -8.58 -8.55
C GLY A 36 -10.66 -8.26 -8.84
N LYS A 37 -11.31 -7.34 -8.09
CA LYS A 37 -12.75 -7.02 -8.25
C LYS A 37 -13.03 -5.81 -9.15
N SER A 38 -11.99 -5.10 -9.60
CA SER A 38 -12.16 -3.91 -10.46
C SER A 38 -11.05 -3.81 -11.50
N ALA A 39 -11.42 -3.58 -12.75
CA ALA A 39 -10.46 -3.29 -13.82
C ALA A 39 -9.70 -1.99 -13.53
N GLY A 40 -8.40 -1.93 -13.84
CA GLY A 40 -7.56 -0.74 -13.66
C GLY A 40 -7.21 -0.36 -12.22
N LEU A 41 -7.66 -1.15 -11.22
CA LEU A 41 -7.27 -1.04 -9.82
C LEU A 41 -6.16 -2.06 -9.52
N GLN A 42 -5.03 -1.57 -9.06
CA GLN A 42 -3.93 -2.40 -8.60
C GLN A 42 -3.70 -2.15 -7.11
N ILE A 43 -3.69 -3.21 -6.32
CA ILE A 43 -3.43 -3.18 -4.89
C ILE A 43 -2.26 -4.10 -4.59
N THR A 44 -1.26 -3.59 -3.89
CA THR A 44 -0.09 -4.36 -3.46
C THR A 44 0.04 -4.18 -1.96
N PRO A 45 -0.33 -5.19 -1.15
CA PRO A 45 -0.15 -5.15 0.29
C PRO A 45 1.35 -5.09 0.64
N ASN A 46 1.69 -4.37 1.69
CA ASN A 46 3.02 -4.45 2.27
C ASN A 46 3.19 -5.78 3.01
N SER A 47 4.38 -6.36 2.96
CA SER A 47 4.69 -7.65 3.56
C SER A 47 4.97 -7.55 5.07
N THR A 48 4.13 -6.82 5.82
CA THR A 48 4.29 -6.56 7.26
C THR A 48 3.20 -7.20 8.13
N GLY A 49 2.24 -7.87 7.50
CA GLY A 49 1.17 -8.60 8.20
C GLY A 49 0.00 -7.73 8.65
N ALA A 50 -0.60 -8.08 9.78
CA ALA A 50 -1.80 -7.43 10.30
C ALA A 50 -1.57 -5.93 10.60
N GLY A 51 -2.46 -5.07 10.10
CA GLY A 51 -2.38 -3.61 10.26
C GLY A 51 -1.42 -2.92 9.30
N GLY A 52 -0.78 -3.67 8.38
CA GLY A 52 0.10 -3.15 7.35
C GLY A 52 -0.61 -2.27 6.32
N SER A 53 0.16 -1.38 5.71
CA SER A 53 -0.29 -0.50 4.63
C SER A 53 -0.39 -1.23 3.30
N SER A 54 -1.10 -0.62 2.34
CA SER A 54 -1.21 -1.14 0.97
C SER A 54 -0.96 -0.02 -0.04
N LYS A 55 -0.19 -0.31 -1.09
CA LYS A 55 -0.08 0.59 -2.24
C LYS A 55 -1.27 0.39 -3.16
N ILE A 56 -1.92 1.49 -3.50
CA ILE A 56 -3.10 1.50 -4.36
C ILE A 56 -2.77 2.36 -5.58
N LEU A 57 -2.99 1.81 -6.77
CA LEU A 57 -2.76 2.53 -8.03
C LEU A 57 -3.98 2.41 -8.93
N PHE A 58 -4.35 3.53 -9.56
CA PHE A 58 -5.24 3.58 -10.70
C PHE A 58 -4.45 3.93 -11.97
N ARG A 59 -4.47 3.00 -12.95
CA ARG A 59 -3.89 3.27 -14.29
C ARG A 59 -2.40 3.60 -14.25
N GLY A 60 -1.63 2.95 -13.35
CA GLY A 60 -0.17 3.07 -13.25
C GLY A 60 0.33 4.31 -12.49
N ASN A 61 1.65 4.46 -12.44
CA ASN A 61 2.33 5.60 -11.82
C ASN A 61 2.29 6.81 -12.75
N LYS A 62 1.96 7.99 -12.21
CA LYS A 62 1.80 9.25 -12.94
C LYS A 62 2.85 10.29 -12.54
N SER A 63 3.19 10.36 -11.24
CA SER A 63 4.18 11.29 -10.71
C SER A 63 5.49 10.57 -10.38
N ILE A 64 6.62 11.20 -10.68
CA ILE A 64 7.97 10.68 -10.41
C ILE A 64 8.26 10.74 -8.91
N SER A 65 8.11 11.90 -8.29
CA SER A 65 8.45 12.13 -6.88
C SER A 65 7.23 12.25 -5.97
N GLY A 66 6.06 12.59 -6.52
CA GLY A 66 4.83 12.75 -5.76
C GLY A 66 4.14 11.43 -5.39
N SER A 67 3.09 11.54 -4.60
CA SER A 67 2.22 10.40 -4.30
C SER A 67 1.49 9.94 -5.57
N ASN A 68 1.46 8.63 -5.78
CA ASN A 68 0.69 7.99 -6.84
C ASN A 68 -0.60 7.34 -6.32
N GLN A 69 -0.88 7.45 -5.01
CA GLN A 69 -2.06 6.85 -4.39
C GLN A 69 -3.32 7.69 -4.61
N PRO A 70 -4.51 7.07 -4.75
CA PRO A 70 -5.77 7.78 -4.88
C PRO A 70 -6.17 8.44 -3.57
N LEU A 71 -7.00 9.49 -3.66
CA LEU A 71 -7.64 10.12 -2.52
C LEU A 71 -8.68 9.17 -1.90
N ILE A 72 -8.69 9.07 -0.59
CA ILE A 72 -9.78 8.41 0.15
C ILE A 72 -10.81 9.46 0.56
N VAL A 73 -12.06 9.20 0.24
CA VAL A 73 -13.20 10.06 0.56
C VAL A 73 -14.23 9.24 1.34
N ILE A 74 -14.60 9.70 2.54
CA ILE A 74 -15.62 9.03 3.36
C ILE A 74 -16.82 9.95 3.51
N ASP A 75 -18.00 9.45 3.13
CA ASP A 75 -19.28 10.19 3.16
C ASP A 75 -19.20 11.56 2.45
N GLY A 76 -18.43 11.61 1.34
CA GLY A 76 -18.28 12.80 0.51
C GLY A 76 -17.24 13.82 1.00
N VAL A 77 -16.51 13.55 2.07
CA VAL A 77 -15.46 14.40 2.63
C VAL A 77 -14.09 13.74 2.50
N PRO A 78 -13.06 14.45 1.98
CA PRO A 78 -11.69 13.94 1.90
C PRO A 78 -11.13 13.59 3.28
N THR A 79 -10.41 12.46 3.40
CA THR A 79 -9.73 12.10 4.64
C THR A 79 -8.25 12.48 4.59
N MET A 80 -7.65 12.60 5.76
CA MET A 80 -6.20 12.69 5.90
C MET A 80 -5.51 11.47 5.28
N THR A 81 -4.43 11.69 4.53
CA THR A 81 -3.46 10.64 4.22
C THR A 81 -2.46 10.52 5.37
N ASN A 82 -2.02 9.30 5.69
CA ASN A 82 -1.01 9.10 6.72
C ASN A 82 0.28 9.88 6.39
N THR A 83 0.80 10.56 7.39
CA THR A 83 2.04 11.33 7.30
C THR A 83 3.27 10.49 7.59
N ALA A 84 3.14 9.42 8.38
CA ALA A 84 4.21 8.47 8.62
C ALA A 84 4.29 7.50 7.43
N THR A 85 5.39 7.55 6.70
CA THR A 85 5.57 6.75 5.49
C THR A 85 6.29 5.45 5.82
N SER A 86 5.76 4.33 5.33
CA SER A 86 6.49 3.07 5.22
C SER A 86 7.28 3.06 3.89
N GLN A 87 8.13 4.07 3.70
CA GLN A 87 9.01 4.14 2.53
C GLN A 87 10.33 3.47 2.86
N VAL A 88 10.59 2.37 2.16
CA VAL A 88 11.86 1.66 2.22
C VAL A 88 12.45 1.70 0.81
N ALA A 89 13.62 2.29 0.68
CA ALA A 89 14.32 2.44 -0.60
C ALA A 89 15.70 1.75 -0.60
N SER A 90 16.02 0.95 0.42
CA SER A 90 17.29 0.23 0.53
C SER A 90 17.10 -1.21 1.02
N ASP A 91 18.08 -2.06 0.79
CA ASP A 91 18.11 -3.46 1.23
C ASP A 91 18.06 -3.63 2.75
N TYR A 92 18.53 -2.62 3.48
CA TYR A 92 18.48 -2.65 4.95
C TYR A 92 17.06 -2.63 5.49
N GLY A 93 16.11 -2.16 4.69
CA GLY A 93 14.70 -2.21 5.02
C GLY A 93 14.21 -1.09 5.94
N GLY A 94 12.99 -1.22 6.41
CA GLY A 94 12.29 -0.31 7.30
C GLY A 94 11.94 -0.97 8.62
N GLU A 95 12.16 -0.27 9.72
CA GLU A 95 11.83 -0.74 11.05
C GLU A 95 10.31 -0.80 11.28
N ARG A 96 9.53 -0.10 10.43
CA ARG A 96 8.13 0.20 10.73
C ARG A 96 7.29 0.34 9.48
N ASP A 97 6.11 -0.25 9.53
CA ASP A 97 4.99 0.11 8.68
C ASP A 97 3.97 0.90 9.51
N ALA A 98 3.75 2.15 9.14
CA ALA A 98 2.79 3.01 9.82
C ALA A 98 1.32 2.62 9.56
N GLY A 99 1.05 1.65 8.68
CA GLY A 99 -0.27 1.33 8.16
C GLY A 99 -0.87 2.46 7.32
N ASP A 100 -2.14 2.37 7.01
CA ASP A 100 -2.89 3.38 6.25
C ASP A 100 -4.26 3.68 6.88
N VAL A 101 -4.97 4.68 6.33
CA VAL A 101 -6.31 5.06 6.78
C VAL A 101 -7.31 3.91 6.59
N MET A 102 -7.14 3.10 5.53
CA MET A 102 -8.08 2.03 5.20
C MET A 102 -8.07 0.91 6.25
N SER A 103 -6.94 0.71 6.94
CA SER A 103 -6.83 -0.23 8.05
C SER A 103 -7.60 0.21 9.31
N THR A 104 -7.98 1.51 9.40
CA THR A 104 -8.75 2.06 10.54
C THR A 104 -10.27 2.00 10.33
N ILE A 105 -10.74 1.58 9.15
CA ILE A 105 -12.16 1.52 8.81
C ILE A 105 -12.67 0.11 9.02
N ASN A 106 -13.78 -0.03 9.78
CA ASN A 106 -14.45 -1.32 9.93
C ASN A 106 -15.18 -1.68 8.61
N PRO A 107 -14.86 -2.80 7.95
CA PRO A 107 -15.53 -3.23 6.73
C PRO A 107 -17.06 -3.35 6.87
N ASP A 108 -17.53 -3.75 8.04
CA ASP A 108 -18.97 -3.93 8.29
C ASP A 108 -19.77 -2.62 8.30
N ASP A 109 -19.12 -1.47 8.45
CA ASP A 109 -19.75 -0.15 8.39
C ASP A 109 -19.94 0.36 6.95
N ILE A 110 -19.42 -0.35 5.94
CA ILE A 110 -19.45 0.09 4.56
C ILE A 110 -20.76 -0.31 3.90
N ALA A 111 -21.43 0.65 3.26
CA ALA A 111 -22.58 0.43 2.41
C ALA A 111 -22.15 0.18 0.97
N SER A 112 -21.21 1.00 0.44
CA SER A 112 -20.65 0.87 -0.91
C SER A 112 -19.31 1.58 -1.04
N ILE A 113 -18.51 1.15 -2.02
CA ILE A 113 -17.26 1.79 -2.42
C ILE A 113 -17.37 2.13 -3.91
N THR A 114 -17.21 3.41 -4.26
CA THR A 114 -17.18 3.86 -5.64
C THR A 114 -15.78 4.28 -6.02
N LEU A 115 -15.26 3.72 -7.10
CA LEU A 115 -13.92 3.94 -7.62
C LEU A 115 -14.00 4.95 -8.78
N LEU A 116 -13.40 6.13 -8.59
CA LEU A 116 -13.23 7.15 -9.61
C LEU A 116 -11.80 7.12 -10.11
N LYS A 117 -11.56 6.46 -11.24
CA LYS A 117 -10.21 6.11 -11.72
C LYS A 117 -9.51 7.22 -12.49
N GLY A 118 -10.26 8.15 -13.04
CA GLY A 118 -9.78 9.22 -13.93
C GLY A 118 -9.64 10.57 -13.23
N ALA A 119 -9.18 11.54 -14.01
CA ALA A 119 -9.06 12.94 -13.61
C ALA A 119 -10.40 13.62 -13.29
N ALA A 120 -11.54 13.01 -13.66
CA ALA A 120 -12.87 13.48 -13.28
C ALA A 120 -13.08 13.57 -11.76
N ALA A 121 -12.41 12.72 -10.96
CA ALA A 121 -12.39 12.83 -9.50
C ALA A 121 -11.81 14.17 -9.02
N SER A 122 -10.87 14.72 -9.77
CA SER A 122 -10.16 15.95 -9.41
C SER A 122 -11.00 17.19 -9.67
N ALA A 123 -11.91 17.14 -10.64
CA ALA A 123 -12.89 18.20 -10.84
C ALA A 123 -13.75 18.41 -9.59
N LEU A 124 -13.93 17.34 -8.81
CA LEU A 124 -14.71 17.35 -7.58
C LEU A 124 -13.87 17.71 -6.35
N TYR A 125 -12.68 17.11 -6.22
CA TYR A 125 -11.86 17.17 -4.98
C TYR A 125 -10.53 17.91 -5.16
N GLY A 126 -10.26 18.46 -6.35
CA GLY A 126 -9.06 19.25 -6.64
C GLY A 126 -7.78 18.43 -6.79
N ALA A 127 -6.65 19.10 -6.58
CA ALA A 127 -5.30 18.56 -6.73
C ALA A 127 -5.05 17.25 -5.97
N VAL A 128 -5.60 17.10 -4.78
CA VAL A 128 -5.42 15.91 -3.94
C VAL A 128 -6.02 14.63 -4.56
N ALA A 129 -6.90 14.76 -5.55
CA ALA A 129 -7.51 13.65 -6.28
C ALA A 129 -6.92 13.42 -7.69
N ALA A 130 -5.73 13.96 -8.00
CA ALA A 130 -5.06 13.80 -9.29
C ALA A 130 -4.87 12.33 -9.72
N ASN A 131 -4.73 11.43 -8.76
CA ASN A 131 -4.57 10.00 -8.98
C ASN A 131 -5.90 9.22 -8.96
N GLY A 132 -7.04 9.90 -8.93
CA GLY A 132 -8.36 9.32 -8.75
C GLY A 132 -8.81 9.35 -7.29
N ALA A 133 -10.01 8.80 -7.01
CA ALA A 133 -10.55 8.74 -5.66
C ALA A 133 -11.28 7.43 -5.38
N ILE A 134 -11.18 6.97 -4.14
CA ILE A 134 -11.96 5.87 -3.58
C ILE A 134 -12.99 6.48 -2.64
N MET A 135 -14.24 6.46 -3.07
CA MET A 135 -15.35 7.03 -2.31
C MET A 135 -16.04 5.94 -1.50
N ILE A 136 -15.97 6.03 -0.19
CA ILE A 136 -16.59 5.12 0.75
C ILE A 136 -17.86 5.76 1.27
N THR A 137 -18.98 5.07 1.08
CA THR A 137 -20.25 5.44 1.70
C THR A 137 -20.48 4.52 2.89
N THR A 138 -20.64 5.11 4.08
CA THR A 138 -20.91 4.33 5.29
C THR A 138 -22.41 4.07 5.47
N LYS A 139 -22.75 3.03 6.24
CA LYS A 139 -24.12 2.72 6.62
C LYS A 139 -24.72 3.87 7.42
N GLN A 140 -26.03 4.04 7.27
CA GLN A 140 -26.82 5.10 7.92
C GLN A 140 -27.96 4.48 8.72
N GLY A 141 -28.52 5.26 9.64
CA GLY A 141 -29.75 4.93 10.33
C GLY A 141 -30.94 4.81 9.36
N MET A 142 -31.87 3.93 9.66
CA MET A 142 -33.10 3.75 8.90
C MET A 142 -34.32 4.01 9.80
N ALA A 143 -35.37 4.59 9.23
CA ALA A 143 -36.63 4.72 9.96
C ALA A 143 -37.24 3.33 10.22
N GLY A 144 -37.82 3.14 11.40
CA GLY A 144 -38.45 1.90 11.81
C GLY A 144 -37.85 1.29 13.08
N LYS A 145 -38.19 0.05 13.36
CA LYS A 145 -37.69 -0.69 14.53
C LYS A 145 -36.15 -0.81 14.49
N VAL A 146 -35.57 -0.83 15.69
CA VAL A 146 -34.12 -1.04 15.82
C VAL A 146 -33.77 -2.43 15.29
N LYS A 147 -32.82 -2.43 14.34
CA LYS A 147 -32.21 -3.65 13.79
C LYS A 147 -30.83 -3.82 14.41
N VAL A 148 -30.55 -5.03 14.84
CA VAL A 148 -29.27 -5.42 15.42
C VAL A 148 -28.59 -6.38 14.45
N ASN A 149 -27.35 -6.08 14.06
CA ASN A 149 -26.54 -6.99 13.26
C ASN A 149 -25.29 -7.36 14.06
N VAL A 150 -24.99 -8.65 14.12
CA VAL A 150 -23.78 -9.19 14.74
C VAL A 150 -23.01 -9.96 13.68
N SER A 151 -21.74 -9.67 13.54
CA SER A 151 -20.86 -10.34 12.58
C SER A 151 -19.61 -10.81 13.31
N SER A 152 -19.19 -12.05 13.07
CA SER A 152 -17.95 -12.63 13.58
C SER A 152 -17.23 -13.35 12.44
N ASN A 153 -16.00 -12.96 12.19
CA ASN A 153 -15.13 -13.57 11.18
C ASN A 153 -13.86 -14.05 11.87
N THR A 154 -13.61 -15.35 11.80
CA THR A 154 -12.44 -15.99 12.42
C THR A 154 -11.65 -16.74 11.35
N THR A 155 -10.33 -16.46 11.23
CA THR A 155 -9.44 -17.08 10.26
C THR A 155 -8.20 -17.65 10.93
N MET A 156 -7.70 -18.76 10.38
CA MET A 156 -6.40 -19.33 10.64
C MET A 156 -5.50 -19.07 9.44
N GLU A 157 -4.24 -18.78 9.68
CA GLU A 157 -3.28 -18.36 8.67
C GLU A 157 -2.00 -19.20 8.75
N VAL A 158 -1.53 -19.68 7.59
CA VAL A 158 -0.24 -20.39 7.46
C VAL A 158 0.57 -19.78 6.31
N PRO A 159 1.90 -19.81 6.36
CA PRO A 159 2.74 -19.37 5.24
C PRO A 159 2.37 -20.11 3.95
N MET A 160 2.14 -19.37 2.87
CA MET A 160 1.76 -19.94 1.57
C MET A 160 2.98 -20.48 0.80
N ILE A 161 4.09 -19.75 0.87
CA ILE A 161 5.35 -20.05 0.20
C ILE A 161 6.49 -19.77 1.15
N LEU A 162 7.36 -20.74 1.34
CA LEU A 162 8.64 -20.62 2.05
C LEU A 162 9.79 -20.84 1.07
N PRO A 163 10.96 -20.24 1.29
CA PRO A 163 12.17 -20.57 0.54
C PRO A 163 12.53 -22.05 0.65
N GLU A 164 13.18 -22.59 -0.38
CA GLU A 164 13.68 -23.97 -0.37
C GLU A 164 15.12 -24.03 0.12
N PHE A 165 15.37 -24.83 1.16
CA PHE A 165 16.67 -24.98 1.80
C PHE A 165 17.33 -26.31 1.47
N GLN A 166 18.67 -26.34 1.48
CA GLN A 166 19.46 -27.57 1.52
C GLN A 166 19.52 -28.12 2.97
N ASP A 167 19.68 -29.42 3.10
CA ASP A 167 19.74 -30.15 4.38
C ASP A 167 21.00 -31.01 4.56
N THR A 168 21.92 -30.93 3.60
CA THR A 168 23.02 -31.89 3.42
C THR A 168 24.34 -31.37 3.97
N TYR A 169 24.63 -30.07 3.85
CA TYR A 169 25.93 -29.48 4.21
C TYR A 169 25.79 -28.56 5.41
N GLY A 170 26.73 -28.68 6.35
CA GLY A 170 26.74 -27.91 7.59
C GLY A 170 27.50 -26.58 7.50
N ALA A 171 27.68 -25.98 8.70
CA ALA A 171 28.46 -24.75 8.84
C ALA A 171 29.94 -24.96 8.44
N GLY A 172 30.54 -23.94 7.85
CA GLY A 172 31.98 -23.85 7.68
C GLY A 172 32.72 -23.62 9.02
N ALA A 173 34.02 -23.49 8.96
CA ALA A 173 34.87 -23.31 10.13
C ALA A 173 34.56 -22.04 10.96
N ASP A 174 33.99 -21.03 10.33
CA ASP A 174 33.53 -19.76 10.94
C ASP A 174 32.19 -19.85 11.69
N GLY A 175 31.49 -21.00 11.57
CA GLY A 175 30.21 -21.21 12.23
C GLY A 175 29.05 -20.38 11.66
N THR A 176 29.26 -19.68 10.52
CA THR A 176 28.30 -18.71 9.97
C THR A 176 27.65 -19.21 8.66
N PHE A 177 28.48 -19.57 7.67
CA PHE A 177 28.02 -19.98 6.35
C PHE A 177 27.88 -21.50 6.24
N SER A 178 26.91 -21.98 5.48
CA SER A 178 26.71 -23.43 5.29
C SER A 178 27.59 -24.01 4.16
N TRP A 179 28.85 -23.59 4.09
CA TRP A 179 29.86 -24.07 3.16
C TRP A 179 30.79 -25.15 3.74
N GLY A 180 30.45 -25.73 4.92
CA GLY A 180 31.23 -26.80 5.55
C GLY A 180 30.96 -28.19 5.01
N ASP A 181 31.38 -29.24 5.75
CA ASP A 181 31.28 -30.64 5.35
C ASP A 181 29.84 -31.17 5.32
N LYS A 182 29.68 -32.35 4.70
CA LYS A 182 28.42 -33.08 4.73
C LYS A 182 28.05 -33.45 6.17
N LEU A 183 26.81 -33.17 6.53
CA LEU A 183 26.22 -33.57 7.80
C LEU A 183 26.04 -35.07 7.89
N SER A 184 26.19 -35.62 9.07
CA SER A 184 25.89 -37.05 9.34
C SER A 184 24.38 -37.33 9.32
N LYS A 185 23.57 -36.31 9.56
CA LYS A 185 22.10 -36.33 9.55
C LYS A 185 21.58 -35.09 8.85
N ALA A 186 20.54 -35.24 8.03
CA ALA A 186 19.89 -34.14 7.34
C ALA A 186 19.41 -33.04 8.33
N SER A 187 19.65 -31.78 7.99
CA SER A 187 19.23 -30.63 8.80
C SER A 187 17.71 -30.47 8.79
N LYS A 188 17.15 -30.03 9.91
CA LYS A 188 15.74 -29.62 9.99
C LYS A 188 15.48 -28.38 9.12
N ASN A 189 14.24 -28.22 8.67
CA ASN A 189 13.78 -26.95 8.11
C ASN A 189 13.41 -25.97 9.24
N TYR A 190 14.30 -25.01 9.51
CA TYR A 190 14.12 -24.07 10.63
C TYR A 190 12.97 -23.10 10.36
N ALA A 191 12.68 -22.76 9.11
CA ALA A 191 11.55 -21.89 8.76
C ALA A 191 10.21 -22.52 9.13
N GLU A 192 10.01 -23.81 8.82
CA GLU A 192 8.81 -24.53 9.26
C GLU A 192 8.68 -24.62 10.77
N SER A 193 9.81 -24.76 11.50
CA SER A 193 9.82 -24.79 12.97
C SER A 193 9.59 -23.42 13.61
N PHE A 194 9.89 -22.34 12.91
CA PHE A 194 9.75 -20.97 13.40
C PHE A 194 8.33 -20.43 13.29
N PHE A 195 7.68 -20.62 12.14
CA PHE A 195 6.32 -20.14 11.93
C PHE A 195 5.30 -20.95 12.73
N ARG A 196 4.26 -20.28 13.16
CA ARG A 196 3.08 -20.89 13.79
C ARG A 196 1.85 -20.63 12.95
N THR A 197 0.77 -21.37 13.20
CA THR A 197 -0.55 -21.03 12.68
C THR A 197 -1.00 -19.71 13.30
N GLY A 198 -1.17 -18.69 12.46
CA GLY A 198 -1.75 -17.42 12.88
C GLY A 198 -3.25 -17.56 13.10
N PHE A 199 -3.81 -16.68 13.93
CA PHE A 199 -5.23 -16.65 14.26
C PHE A 199 -5.72 -15.20 14.28
N THR A 200 -6.79 -14.92 13.54
CA THR A 200 -7.39 -13.59 13.48
C THR A 200 -8.90 -13.69 13.69
N THR A 201 -9.45 -12.85 14.58
CA THR A 201 -10.89 -12.69 14.74
C THR A 201 -11.29 -11.23 14.55
N ASN A 202 -12.38 -10.99 13.82
CA ASN A 202 -12.97 -9.68 13.57
C ASN A 202 -14.46 -9.73 13.89
N ASN A 203 -14.86 -9.06 14.97
CA ASN A 203 -16.21 -9.07 15.48
C ASN A 203 -16.82 -7.67 15.38
N THR A 204 -18.08 -7.58 14.96
CA THR A 204 -18.81 -6.32 14.86
C THR A 204 -20.22 -6.47 15.36
N VAL A 205 -20.67 -5.49 16.15
CA VAL A 205 -22.08 -5.32 16.53
C VAL A 205 -22.52 -3.95 16.01
N SER A 206 -23.64 -3.90 15.29
CA SER A 206 -24.23 -2.64 14.84
C SER A 206 -25.71 -2.55 15.13
N LEU A 207 -26.15 -1.33 15.42
CA LEU A 207 -27.53 -0.96 15.71
C LEU A 207 -27.98 0.10 14.69
N SER A 208 -29.15 -0.05 14.11
CA SER A 208 -29.75 0.98 13.25
C SER A 208 -31.24 1.06 13.48
N GLY A 209 -31.77 2.27 13.58
CA GLY A 209 -33.20 2.48 13.79
C GLY A 209 -33.56 3.95 13.91
N GLY A 210 -34.83 4.25 14.13
CA GLY A 210 -35.29 5.61 14.32
C GLY A 210 -36.68 5.87 13.81
N SER A 211 -37.03 7.14 13.68
CA SER A 211 -38.28 7.65 13.11
C SER A 211 -38.01 8.40 11.79
N GLU A 212 -39.04 8.98 11.20
CA GLU A 212 -38.91 9.84 10.03
C GLU A 212 -38.04 11.07 10.30
N ASN A 213 -38.12 11.61 11.55
CA ASN A 213 -37.40 12.84 11.94
C ASN A 213 -36.06 12.59 12.59
N PHE A 214 -35.78 11.36 13.04
CA PHE A 214 -34.54 10.98 13.71
C PHE A 214 -34.13 9.58 13.28
N LYS A 215 -32.91 9.42 12.78
CA LYS A 215 -32.34 8.14 12.40
C LYS A 215 -30.96 8.02 13.01
N GLY A 216 -30.67 6.84 13.58
CA GLY A 216 -29.40 6.59 14.23
C GLY A 216 -28.76 5.29 13.73
N TYR A 217 -27.46 5.34 13.59
CA TYR A 217 -26.59 4.19 13.38
C TYR A 217 -25.47 4.22 14.41
N PHE A 218 -25.21 3.07 15.01
CA PHE A 218 -24.09 2.87 15.93
C PHE A 218 -23.44 1.53 15.62
N SER A 219 -22.11 1.46 15.65
CA SER A 219 -21.38 0.21 15.56
C SER A 219 -20.14 0.18 16.46
N TYR A 220 -19.85 -1.01 16.94
CA TYR A 220 -18.59 -1.34 17.61
C TYR A 220 -17.95 -2.54 16.90
N GLY A 221 -16.70 -2.36 16.45
CA GLY A 221 -15.88 -3.40 15.85
C GLY A 221 -14.62 -3.68 16.67
N ASN A 222 -14.23 -4.94 16.74
CA ASN A 222 -13.01 -5.40 17.40
C ASN A 222 -12.26 -6.38 16.50
N VAL A 223 -10.96 -6.15 16.31
CA VAL A 223 -10.04 -7.09 15.66
C VAL A 223 -8.98 -7.52 16.65
N PHE A 224 -8.76 -8.84 16.72
CA PHE A 224 -7.66 -9.42 17.46
C PHE A 224 -6.94 -10.43 16.57
N SER A 225 -5.61 -10.30 16.47
CA SER A 225 -4.78 -11.17 15.64
C SER A 225 -3.50 -11.57 16.36
N HIS A 226 -3.20 -12.86 16.32
CA HIS A 226 -1.89 -13.42 16.53
C HIS A 226 -1.31 -13.81 15.17
N GLY A 227 -0.24 -13.15 14.73
CA GLY A 227 0.36 -13.42 13.44
C GLY A 227 1.08 -14.78 13.36
N MET A 228 1.52 -15.13 12.15
CA MET A 228 2.28 -16.37 11.88
C MET A 228 3.68 -16.37 12.51
N THR A 229 4.30 -15.20 12.75
CA THR A 229 5.54 -15.09 13.53
C THR A 229 5.23 -15.16 15.01
N PRO A 230 6.05 -15.86 15.83
CA PRO A 230 5.89 -15.85 17.28
C PRO A 230 5.88 -14.42 17.84
N GLU A 231 5.24 -14.19 18.99
CA GLU A 231 5.14 -12.90 19.69
C GLU A 231 4.54 -11.73 18.86
N ASN A 232 4.12 -11.94 17.61
CA ASN A 232 3.39 -10.92 16.84
C ASN A 232 1.93 -10.86 17.29
N THR A 233 1.46 -9.65 17.64
CA THR A 233 0.06 -9.40 18.01
C THR A 233 -0.43 -8.09 17.41
N TYR A 234 -1.71 -8.10 16.99
CA TYR A 234 -2.42 -6.90 16.54
C TYR A 234 -3.79 -6.83 17.19
N ARG A 235 -4.18 -5.65 17.65
CA ARG A 235 -5.50 -5.36 18.22
C ARG A 235 -6.04 -4.05 17.65
N SER A 236 -7.33 -4.02 17.36
CA SER A 236 -8.03 -2.80 16.94
C SER A 236 -9.42 -2.74 17.52
N HIS A 237 -9.84 -1.53 17.89
CA HIS A 237 -11.21 -1.22 18.30
C HIS A 237 -11.71 -0.04 17.47
N ASN A 238 -12.92 -0.16 16.94
CA ASN A 238 -13.56 0.85 16.12
C ASN A 238 -14.95 1.17 16.69
N LEU A 239 -15.22 2.44 16.93
CA LEU A 239 -16.54 2.96 17.29
C LEU A 239 -17.00 3.90 16.17
N ASN A 240 -18.25 3.73 15.73
CA ASN A 240 -18.82 4.60 14.72
C ASN A 240 -20.27 4.95 15.11
N THR A 241 -20.56 6.23 15.10
CA THR A 241 -21.92 6.76 15.38
C THR A 241 -22.27 7.74 14.28
N LYS A 242 -23.49 7.60 13.75
CA LYS A 242 -24.08 8.56 12.81
C LYS A 242 -25.53 8.79 13.15
N VAL A 243 -25.92 10.07 13.22
CA VAL A 243 -27.29 10.47 13.50
C VAL A 243 -27.73 11.51 12.48
N ASP A 244 -28.94 11.34 11.98
CA ASP A 244 -29.58 12.21 11.02
C ASP A 244 -30.86 12.80 11.64
N PHE A 245 -31.01 14.12 11.62
CA PHE A 245 -32.16 14.83 12.14
C PHE A 245 -32.86 15.60 11.01
N LYS A 246 -34.18 15.49 10.92
CA LYS A 246 -35.03 16.39 10.18
C LYS A 246 -35.54 17.46 11.17
N VAL A 247 -34.85 18.59 11.23
CA VAL A 247 -35.13 19.66 12.21
C VAL A 247 -36.39 20.45 11.82
N LEU A 248 -36.52 20.74 10.53
CA LEU A 248 -37.68 21.33 9.90
C LEU A 248 -38.04 20.51 8.67
N ASN A 249 -39.22 20.81 8.04
CA ASN A 249 -39.64 20.05 6.86
C ASN A 249 -38.62 20.13 5.70
N ASN A 250 -37.80 21.17 5.65
CA ASN A 250 -36.81 21.45 4.62
C ASN A 250 -35.39 21.65 5.17
N VAL A 251 -35.13 21.35 6.47
CA VAL A 251 -33.79 21.47 7.07
C VAL A 251 -33.41 20.12 7.68
N TYR A 252 -32.28 19.61 7.19
CA TYR A 252 -31.69 18.33 7.62
C TYR A 252 -30.32 18.59 8.22
N VAL A 253 -30.05 17.95 9.34
CA VAL A 253 -28.76 18.02 10.04
C VAL A 253 -28.26 16.59 10.26
N ASP A 254 -27.02 16.32 9.88
CA ASP A 254 -26.36 15.08 10.28
C ASP A 254 -25.13 15.35 11.14
N PHE A 255 -24.84 14.40 12.01
CA PHE A 255 -23.63 14.37 12.83
C PHE A 255 -23.04 12.98 12.81
N SER A 256 -21.71 12.89 12.72
CA SER A 256 -20.95 11.63 12.80
C SER A 256 -19.77 11.76 13.76
N ALA A 257 -19.52 10.70 14.52
CA ALA A 257 -18.35 10.58 15.36
C ALA A 257 -17.76 9.18 15.20
N LYS A 258 -16.45 9.10 14.91
CA LYS A 258 -15.73 7.84 14.77
C LYS A 258 -14.48 7.88 15.63
N TYR A 259 -14.18 6.76 16.26
CA TYR A 259 -12.94 6.53 16.99
C TYR A 259 -12.36 5.19 16.60
N SER A 260 -11.07 5.17 16.31
CA SER A 260 -10.33 3.93 16.05
C SER A 260 -9.05 3.94 16.87
N THR A 261 -8.77 2.82 17.52
CA THR A 261 -7.48 2.58 18.18
C THR A 261 -6.88 1.28 17.68
N GLN A 262 -5.57 1.28 17.47
CA GLN A 262 -4.79 0.14 17.00
C GLN A 262 -3.55 -0.02 17.86
N TYR A 263 -3.21 -1.27 18.14
CA TYR A 263 -2.00 -1.68 18.84
C TYR A 263 -1.34 -2.82 18.07
N SER A 264 -0.07 -2.69 17.75
CA SER A 264 0.73 -3.75 17.13
C SER A 264 2.03 -3.96 17.91
N LYS A 265 2.38 -5.22 18.18
CA LYS A 265 3.65 -5.63 18.77
C LYS A 265 4.35 -6.60 17.82
N ASN A 266 5.66 -6.43 17.62
CA ASN A 266 6.47 -7.28 16.75
C ASN A 266 5.90 -7.41 15.33
N GLN A 267 5.44 -6.29 14.76
CA GLN A 267 5.06 -6.25 13.34
C GLN A 267 6.30 -6.58 12.50
N ALA A 268 6.14 -7.46 11.50
CA ALA A 268 7.24 -7.85 10.65
C ALA A 268 7.83 -6.63 9.91
N ALA A 269 9.14 -6.60 9.80
CA ALA A 269 9.88 -5.68 8.94
C ALA A 269 10.29 -6.41 7.65
N ALA A 270 10.46 -5.68 6.55
CA ALA A 270 11.13 -6.15 5.34
C ALA A 270 12.57 -5.63 5.34
N GLY A 271 13.50 -6.34 4.70
CA GLY A 271 14.91 -5.98 4.65
C GLY A 271 15.79 -6.76 5.63
N TYR A 272 17.08 -6.44 5.64
CA TYR A 272 18.07 -7.18 6.42
C TYR A 272 18.08 -6.83 7.91
N LEU A 273 17.79 -5.57 8.28
CA LEU A 273 17.85 -5.12 9.68
C LEU A 273 16.51 -5.32 10.41
N TRP A 274 16.58 -5.59 11.70
CA TRP A 274 15.41 -5.71 12.59
C TRP A 274 14.42 -6.81 12.19
N ASN A 275 14.87 -7.75 11.36
CA ASN A 275 14.04 -8.79 10.76
C ASN A 275 14.46 -10.16 11.28
N PRO A 276 13.64 -10.87 12.08
CA PRO A 276 13.99 -12.19 12.58
C PRO A 276 14.15 -13.23 11.48
N LEU A 277 13.57 -12.99 10.27
CA LEU A 277 13.67 -13.95 9.16
C LEU A 277 15.10 -14.07 8.61
N THR A 278 15.96 -13.07 8.78
CA THR A 278 17.38 -13.20 8.43
C THR A 278 18.03 -14.29 9.25
N GLY A 279 17.82 -14.29 10.59
CA GLY A 279 18.30 -15.35 11.46
C GLY A 279 17.71 -16.72 11.16
N VAL A 280 16.40 -16.78 10.83
CA VAL A 280 15.69 -18.03 10.51
C VAL A 280 16.20 -18.66 9.22
N TYR A 281 16.28 -17.86 8.14
CA TYR A 281 16.58 -18.37 6.79
C TYR A 281 18.08 -18.63 6.60
N LEU A 282 18.93 -17.82 7.23
CA LEU A 282 20.38 -17.90 7.09
C LEU A 282 21.05 -18.77 8.18
N ALA A 283 20.29 -19.27 9.16
CA ALA A 283 20.82 -20.17 10.18
C ALA A 283 21.63 -21.30 9.54
N PRO A 284 22.89 -21.51 9.96
CA PRO A 284 23.73 -22.55 9.42
C PRO A 284 23.04 -23.91 9.54
N ARG A 285 23.10 -24.71 8.48
CA ARG A 285 22.46 -26.03 8.51
C ARG A 285 23.16 -26.94 9.51
N GLY A 286 22.39 -27.75 10.23
CA GLY A 286 22.90 -28.70 11.22
C GLY A 286 23.14 -28.16 12.62
N ILE A 287 22.82 -26.89 12.92
CA ILE A 287 22.88 -26.37 14.30
C ILE A 287 21.76 -26.95 15.16
N ASP A 288 21.98 -26.96 16.48
CA ASP A 288 20.94 -27.29 17.44
C ASP A 288 19.97 -26.09 17.56
N TRP A 289 18.97 -26.06 16.67
CA TRP A 289 17.97 -25.00 16.61
C TRP A 289 17.17 -24.86 17.89
N ASP A 290 16.83 -26.01 18.54
CA ASP A 290 16.00 -26.03 19.74
C ASP A 290 16.80 -25.46 20.94
N TYR A 291 18.12 -25.72 20.99
CA TYR A 291 19.00 -25.07 21.97
C TYR A 291 18.98 -23.54 21.84
N TYR A 292 19.18 -22.99 20.63
CA TYR A 292 19.19 -21.53 20.43
C TYR A 292 17.82 -20.90 20.58
N LYS A 293 16.76 -21.65 20.41
CA LYS A 293 15.38 -21.21 20.68
C LYS A 293 15.16 -21.05 22.18
N ASP A 294 15.52 -22.07 22.96
CA ASP A 294 15.25 -22.11 24.40
C ASP A 294 16.27 -21.28 25.20
N ASN A 295 17.49 -21.13 24.67
CA ASN A 295 18.57 -20.37 25.26
C ASN A 295 18.99 -19.19 24.36
N TYR A 296 18.04 -18.34 23.93
CA TYR A 296 18.32 -17.23 23.04
C TYR A 296 19.16 -16.11 23.68
N GLU A 297 19.38 -16.15 25.00
CA GLU A 297 20.18 -15.17 25.74
C GLU A 297 21.16 -15.86 26.69
N VAL A 298 22.30 -15.19 26.94
CA VAL A 298 23.35 -15.63 27.85
C VAL A 298 23.88 -14.44 28.64
N TYR A 299 24.25 -14.63 29.90
CA TYR A 299 24.84 -13.57 30.73
C TYR A 299 26.26 -13.22 30.28
N ASP A 300 26.48 -11.91 29.99
CA ASP A 300 27.79 -11.35 29.70
C ASP A 300 28.33 -10.61 30.93
N PRO A 301 29.36 -11.14 31.65
CA PRO A 301 29.93 -10.49 32.82
C PRO A 301 30.60 -9.14 32.52
N ALA A 302 31.12 -8.95 31.32
CA ALA A 302 31.75 -7.69 30.91
C ALA A 302 30.76 -6.54 30.76
N ARG A 303 29.51 -6.86 30.34
CA ARG A 303 28.42 -5.89 30.21
C ARG A 303 27.50 -5.87 31.44
N GLY A 304 27.57 -6.87 32.32
CA GLY A 304 26.69 -6.99 33.47
C GLY A 304 25.22 -7.24 33.12
N CYS A 305 24.94 -7.78 31.94
CA CYS A 305 23.58 -8.05 31.47
C CYS A 305 23.52 -9.27 30.54
N ASN A 306 22.32 -9.76 30.28
CA ASN A 306 22.10 -10.79 29.24
C ASN A 306 22.29 -10.18 27.84
N VAL A 307 22.96 -10.93 26.99
CA VAL A 307 23.19 -10.64 25.56
C VAL A 307 22.67 -11.78 24.70
N GLN A 308 22.55 -11.58 23.38
CA GLN A 308 22.06 -12.65 22.50
C GLN A 308 23.03 -13.85 22.46
N ASN A 309 22.47 -15.03 22.44
CA ASN A 309 23.18 -16.28 22.21
C ASN A 309 22.92 -16.73 20.76
N TRP A 310 23.95 -16.69 19.92
CA TRP A 310 23.82 -17.06 18.50
C TRP A 310 25.15 -17.58 17.95
N THR A 311 25.12 -18.23 16.78
CA THR A 311 26.32 -18.81 16.13
C THR A 311 27.37 -17.76 15.77
N ASN A 312 26.93 -16.56 15.38
CA ASN A 312 27.79 -15.39 15.15
C ASN A 312 27.03 -14.12 15.56
N THR A 313 27.53 -13.45 16.60
CA THR A 313 26.94 -12.23 17.15
C THR A 313 27.59 -10.93 16.64
N GLU A 314 28.59 -11.02 15.77
CA GLU A 314 29.33 -9.86 15.27
C GLU A 314 28.65 -9.26 14.02
N LEU A 315 27.86 -10.05 13.29
CA LEU A 315 27.15 -9.61 12.09
C LEU A 315 25.90 -8.83 12.46
N GLN A 316 25.79 -7.60 11.93
CA GLN A 316 24.71 -6.67 12.24
C GLN A 316 23.33 -7.16 11.77
N GLN A 317 23.28 -7.86 10.63
CA GLN A 317 22.04 -8.28 9.97
C GLN A 317 21.65 -9.73 10.31
N PHE A 318 22.45 -10.41 11.13
CA PHE A 318 22.28 -11.81 11.45
C PHE A 318 22.26 -12.04 12.96
N GLY A 319 21.10 -12.19 13.55
CA GLY A 319 20.93 -12.40 14.97
C GLY A 319 19.98 -13.54 15.29
N ASN A 320 19.98 -13.97 16.55
CA ASN A 320 19.03 -14.98 17.02
C ASN A 320 17.59 -14.47 16.86
N PRO A 321 16.74 -15.15 16.08
CA PRO A 321 15.37 -14.69 15.83
C PRO A 321 14.52 -14.62 17.10
N TYR A 322 14.74 -15.50 18.09
CA TYR A 322 14.00 -15.48 19.35
C TYR A 322 14.48 -14.36 20.29
N TRP A 323 15.77 -13.98 20.23
CA TRP A 323 16.25 -12.75 20.85
C TRP A 323 15.56 -11.52 20.27
N MET A 324 15.49 -11.44 18.93
CA MET A 324 14.83 -10.32 18.26
C MET A 324 13.37 -10.18 18.69
N LEU A 325 12.62 -11.27 18.74
CA LEU A 325 11.21 -11.27 19.13
C LEU A 325 10.97 -10.89 20.60
N ASN A 326 11.93 -11.14 21.48
CA ASN A 326 11.78 -10.93 22.93
C ASN A 326 12.53 -9.70 23.46
N ARG A 327 13.59 -9.27 22.77
CA ARG A 327 14.51 -8.20 23.21
C ARG A 327 14.63 -7.01 22.24
N GLN A 328 13.95 -7.09 21.09
CA GLN A 328 13.87 -5.99 20.12
C GLN A 328 12.40 -5.76 19.78
N THR A 329 11.57 -5.45 20.77
CA THR A 329 10.12 -5.45 20.64
C THR A 329 9.59 -4.13 20.09
N PRO A 330 9.36 -3.99 18.75
CA PRO A 330 8.69 -2.81 18.20
C PRO A 330 7.21 -2.82 18.57
N ILE A 331 6.75 -1.69 19.10
CA ILE A 331 5.36 -1.44 19.47
C ILE A 331 4.85 -0.22 18.71
N SER A 332 3.75 -0.38 17.99
CA SER A 332 3.03 0.70 17.33
C SER A 332 1.67 0.89 17.99
N LYS A 333 1.35 2.13 18.35
CA LYS A 333 0.03 2.52 18.85
C LYS A 333 -0.51 3.63 17.97
N ARG A 334 -1.77 3.52 17.53
CA ARG A 334 -2.42 4.53 16.72
C ARG A 334 -3.82 4.81 17.24
N ASN A 335 -4.16 6.09 17.37
CA ASN A 335 -5.51 6.55 17.65
C ASN A 335 -5.96 7.49 16.53
N ARG A 336 -7.22 7.38 16.13
CA ARG A 336 -7.83 8.27 15.15
C ARG A 336 -9.21 8.70 15.65
N TYR A 337 -9.42 9.98 15.64
CA TYR A 337 -10.67 10.64 16.01
C TYR A 337 -11.21 11.37 14.78
N GLU A 338 -12.47 11.23 14.50
CA GLU A 338 -13.16 11.89 13.39
C GLU A 338 -14.51 12.39 13.87
N PHE A 339 -14.76 13.69 13.68
CA PHE A 339 -16.03 14.34 13.96
C PHE A 339 -16.48 15.08 12.71
N GLY A 340 -17.68 14.79 12.25
CA GLY A 340 -18.26 15.41 11.06
C GLY A 340 -19.68 15.86 11.31
N GLY A 341 -20.09 16.87 10.57
CA GLY A 341 -21.48 17.32 10.56
C GLY A 341 -21.82 18.04 9.28
N SER A 342 -23.10 17.99 8.91
CA SER A 342 -23.63 18.78 7.81
C SER A 342 -25.00 19.36 8.12
N ILE A 343 -25.28 20.48 7.46
CA ILE A 343 -26.59 21.11 7.45
C ILE A 343 -26.98 21.26 5.99
N LYS A 344 -28.15 20.72 5.63
CA LYS A 344 -28.76 20.90 4.31
C LYS A 344 -30.09 21.61 4.46
N TRP A 345 -30.25 22.69 3.70
CA TRP A 345 -31.46 23.46 3.64
C TRP A 345 -32.04 23.46 2.22
N ASP A 346 -33.19 22.83 2.04
CA ASP A 346 -33.95 22.85 0.80
C ASP A 346 -34.78 24.14 0.74
N ILE A 347 -34.26 25.15 0.01
CA ILE A 347 -34.87 26.49 -0.09
C ILE A 347 -36.13 26.40 -0.95
N THR A 348 -36.02 25.71 -2.09
CA THR A 348 -37.13 25.33 -2.94
C THR A 348 -37.02 23.86 -3.32
N ALA A 349 -37.94 23.35 -4.12
CA ALA A 349 -37.87 22.02 -4.67
C ALA A 349 -36.61 21.80 -5.56
N ASP A 350 -36.12 22.86 -6.19
CA ASP A 350 -35.02 22.85 -7.15
C ASP A 350 -33.69 23.36 -6.58
N LEU A 351 -33.71 24.12 -5.48
CA LEU A 351 -32.56 24.82 -4.92
C LEU A 351 -32.32 24.41 -3.47
N ASN A 352 -31.11 23.92 -3.19
CA ASN A 352 -30.66 23.69 -1.82
C ASN A 352 -29.25 24.23 -1.56
N ILE A 353 -29.00 24.54 -0.31
CA ILE A 353 -27.68 24.89 0.21
C ILE A 353 -27.26 23.84 1.22
N GLN A 354 -26.01 23.39 1.17
CA GLN A 354 -25.43 22.45 2.10
C GLN A 354 -24.10 22.97 2.62
N GLY A 355 -23.95 23.02 3.94
CA GLY A 355 -22.66 23.25 4.60
C GLY A 355 -22.18 21.97 5.26
N ARG A 356 -20.88 21.64 5.11
CA ARG A 356 -20.28 20.48 5.77
C ARG A 356 -19.00 20.88 6.48
N MET A 357 -18.73 20.25 7.60
CA MET A 357 -17.51 20.43 8.36
C MET A 357 -17.04 19.10 8.92
N ARG A 358 -15.71 18.88 8.92
CA ARG A 358 -15.09 17.68 9.48
C ARG A 358 -13.77 18.03 10.13
N TYR A 359 -13.60 17.55 11.34
CA TYR A 359 -12.33 17.54 12.04
C TYR A 359 -11.84 16.13 12.21
N GLU A 360 -10.58 15.89 11.89
CA GLU A 360 -9.92 14.61 12.01
C GLU A 360 -8.59 14.78 12.71
N ARG A 361 -8.29 13.91 13.70
CA ARG A 361 -7.03 13.86 14.42
C ARG A 361 -6.48 12.45 14.42
N GLY A 362 -5.24 12.29 14.00
CA GLY A 362 -4.44 11.08 14.09
C GLY A 362 -3.30 11.25 15.10
N GLU A 363 -3.15 10.28 15.98
CA GLU A 363 -2.04 10.20 16.92
C GLU A 363 -1.37 8.84 16.76
N GLU A 364 -0.06 8.85 16.64
CA GLU A 364 0.71 7.64 16.47
C GLU A 364 1.95 7.66 17.36
N GLN A 365 2.21 6.53 18.03
CA GLN A 365 3.41 6.31 18.82
C GLN A 365 4.11 5.04 18.35
N PHE A 366 5.40 5.15 18.07
CA PHE A 366 6.27 4.03 17.78
C PHE A 366 7.36 3.92 18.85
N ILE A 367 7.40 2.79 19.53
CA ILE A 367 8.40 2.49 20.56
C ILE A 367 9.20 1.29 20.06
N HIS A 368 10.54 1.42 20.04
CA HIS A 368 11.44 0.33 19.72
C HIS A 368 12.65 0.36 20.66
N ASN A 369 12.61 -0.51 21.64
CA ASN A 369 13.71 -0.69 22.58
C ASN A 369 14.45 -1.97 22.18
N ALA A 370 15.69 -1.84 21.74
CA ALA A 370 16.58 -2.95 21.45
C ALA A 370 17.60 -3.10 22.57
N TYR A 371 17.68 -4.30 23.14
CA TYR A 371 18.58 -4.60 24.24
C TYR A 371 20.03 -4.66 23.76
N ALA A 372 20.99 -4.55 24.69
CA ALA A 372 22.41 -4.65 24.43
C ALA A 372 22.75 -5.91 23.61
N SER A 373 23.69 -5.81 22.68
CA SER A 373 24.05 -6.83 21.68
C SER A 373 23.03 -7.05 20.55
N SER A 374 21.92 -6.35 20.51
CA SER A 374 21.05 -6.38 19.34
C SER A 374 21.76 -5.76 18.13
N VAL A 375 21.60 -6.38 16.94
CA VAL A 375 22.25 -5.92 15.70
C VAL A 375 23.80 -5.89 15.83
N GLY A 376 24.36 -6.99 16.33
CA GLY A 376 25.81 -7.20 16.43
C GLY A 376 26.51 -6.11 17.21
N ASN A 377 27.58 -5.59 16.63
CA ASN A 377 28.40 -4.55 17.22
C ASN A 377 27.85 -3.13 17.14
N LEU A 378 26.74 -2.91 16.41
CA LEU A 378 26.19 -1.58 16.16
C LEU A 378 25.58 -0.97 17.43
N TYR A 379 24.83 -1.77 18.20
CA TYR A 379 24.16 -1.31 19.43
C TYR A 379 24.64 -2.10 20.65
N LYS A 380 25.90 -1.92 20.99
CA LYS A 380 26.58 -2.68 22.08
C LYS A 380 25.90 -2.57 23.44
N MET A 381 25.33 -1.37 23.72
CA MET A 381 24.67 -1.07 25.00
C MET A 381 23.17 -0.95 24.89
N GLY A 382 22.63 -1.20 23.71
CA GLY A 382 21.20 -1.10 23.40
C GLY A 382 20.82 0.19 22.69
N ARG A 383 19.53 0.26 22.31
CA ARG A 383 18.93 1.40 21.62
C ARG A 383 17.54 1.68 22.16
N MET A 384 17.22 2.96 22.38
CA MET A 384 15.88 3.42 22.67
C MET A 384 15.34 4.27 21.53
N LYS A 385 14.12 4.01 21.10
CA LYS A 385 13.39 4.85 20.14
C LYS A 385 11.95 5.02 20.61
N ASN A 386 11.47 6.26 20.68
CA ASN A 386 10.10 6.60 21.04
C ASN A 386 9.66 7.80 20.20
N ASN A 387 9.05 7.53 19.07
CA ASN A 387 8.61 8.53 18.14
C ASN A 387 7.11 8.75 18.29
N ARG A 388 6.69 10.02 18.24
CA ARG A 388 5.28 10.40 18.26
C ARG A 388 4.97 11.28 17.06
N TYR A 389 3.88 10.97 16.38
CA TYR A 389 3.39 11.69 15.21
C TYR A 389 1.95 12.12 15.49
N PHE A 390 1.67 13.38 15.15
CA PHE A 390 0.35 13.96 15.25
C PHE A 390 -0.04 14.53 13.90
N SER A 391 -1.29 14.35 13.53
CA SER A 391 -1.85 14.92 12.32
C SER A 391 -3.27 15.40 12.59
N ASP A 392 -3.56 16.63 12.24
CA ASP A 392 -4.87 17.25 12.37
C ASP A 392 -5.32 17.74 11.00
N GLN A 393 -6.57 17.48 10.65
CA GLN A 393 -7.20 18.05 9.46
C GLN A 393 -8.54 18.68 9.82
N LEU A 394 -8.70 19.92 9.43
CA LEU A 394 -9.98 20.61 9.42
C LEU A 394 -10.39 20.84 7.97
N TYR A 395 -11.51 20.28 7.58
CA TYR A 395 -12.14 20.47 6.28
C TYR A 395 -13.50 21.14 6.45
N GLY A 396 -13.84 22.06 5.54
CA GLY A 396 -15.17 22.60 5.44
C GLY A 396 -15.52 22.98 4.01
N ASP A 397 -16.79 22.88 3.66
CA ASP A 397 -17.33 23.36 2.39
C ASP A 397 -18.74 23.88 2.50
N VAL A 398 -19.10 24.73 1.53
CA VAL A 398 -20.46 25.20 1.28
C VAL A 398 -20.79 24.94 -0.18
N LEU A 399 -21.95 24.31 -0.42
CA LEU A 399 -22.45 23.91 -1.74
C LEU A 399 -23.82 24.54 -1.98
N ILE A 400 -24.01 25.10 -3.15
CA ILE A 400 -25.30 25.55 -3.68
C ILE A 400 -25.63 24.61 -4.83
N ASN A 401 -26.72 23.88 -4.70
CA ASN A 401 -27.16 22.90 -5.68
C ASN A 401 -28.49 23.33 -6.28
N TYR A 402 -28.53 23.35 -7.61
CA TYR A 402 -29.73 23.62 -8.40
C TYR A 402 -30.02 22.45 -9.32
N ASN A 403 -31.26 21.97 -9.36
CA ASN A 403 -31.68 20.86 -10.20
C ASN A 403 -33.11 21.12 -10.71
N HIS A 404 -33.25 21.38 -12.02
CA HIS A 404 -34.53 21.65 -12.62
C HIS A 404 -34.66 21.03 -14.02
N THR A 405 -35.89 20.67 -14.43
CA THR A 405 -36.18 20.11 -15.74
C THR A 405 -37.25 20.95 -16.43
N TRP A 406 -36.93 21.45 -17.63
CA TRP A 406 -37.83 22.21 -18.51
C TRP A 406 -38.14 21.35 -19.74
N ASN A 407 -39.31 20.80 -19.86
CA ASN A 407 -39.70 19.90 -20.97
C ASN A 407 -38.62 18.80 -21.19
N ASP A 408 -37.94 18.88 -22.35
CA ASP A 408 -36.88 17.97 -22.78
C ASP A 408 -35.48 18.28 -22.16
N TRP A 409 -35.31 19.44 -21.50
CA TRP A 409 -34.04 19.89 -20.98
C TRP A 409 -33.97 19.80 -19.46
N GLY A 410 -32.89 19.20 -18.95
CA GLY A 410 -32.57 19.17 -17.53
C GLY A 410 -31.27 19.91 -17.26
N LEU A 411 -31.21 20.63 -16.15
CA LEU A 411 -29.98 21.25 -15.63
C LEU A 411 -29.75 20.85 -14.17
N THR A 412 -28.61 20.21 -13.92
CA THR A 412 -28.11 20.00 -12.56
C THR A 412 -26.82 20.80 -12.40
N ALA A 413 -26.82 21.81 -11.56
CA ALA A 413 -25.66 22.66 -11.33
C ALA A 413 -25.29 22.70 -9.85
N THR A 414 -23.98 22.75 -9.55
CA THR A 414 -23.46 22.95 -8.21
C THR A 414 -22.36 24.00 -8.26
N ALA A 415 -22.43 24.99 -7.40
CA ALA A 415 -21.35 25.92 -7.12
C ALA A 415 -20.93 25.77 -5.65
N GLY A 416 -19.64 25.90 -5.36
CA GLY A 416 -19.19 25.75 -4.00
C GLY A 416 -17.80 26.30 -3.73
N SER A 417 -17.50 26.40 -2.45
CA SER A 417 -16.20 26.77 -1.93
C SER A 417 -15.81 25.76 -0.86
N SER A 418 -14.51 25.46 -0.77
CA SER A 418 -13.99 24.58 0.29
C SER A 418 -12.67 25.08 0.83
N PHE A 419 -12.40 24.74 2.08
CA PHE A 419 -11.10 24.93 2.71
C PHE A 419 -10.64 23.65 3.37
N THR A 420 -9.33 23.44 3.35
CA THR A 420 -8.66 22.34 4.06
C THR A 420 -7.46 22.92 4.79
N LYS A 421 -7.35 22.65 6.08
CA LYS A 421 -6.19 22.96 6.89
C LYS A 421 -5.64 21.68 7.45
N THR A 422 -4.40 21.33 7.11
CA THR A 422 -3.71 20.14 7.61
C THR A 422 -2.50 20.58 8.43
N LYS A 423 -2.39 20.07 9.64
CA LYS A 423 -1.21 20.22 10.50
C LYS A 423 -0.59 18.86 10.73
N THR A 424 0.73 18.77 10.69
CA THR A 424 1.45 17.56 11.11
C THR A 424 2.57 17.98 12.07
N ALA A 425 2.72 17.22 13.14
CA ALA A 425 3.82 17.39 14.08
C ALA A 425 4.43 16.03 14.38
N HIS A 426 5.74 16.02 14.60
CA HIS A 426 6.41 14.83 15.11
C HIS A 426 7.40 15.19 16.20
N VAL A 427 7.62 14.24 17.10
CA VAL A 427 8.67 14.29 18.11
C VAL A 427 9.36 12.95 18.05
N ASP A 428 10.59 12.95 17.56
CA ASP A 428 11.43 11.75 17.47
C ASP A 428 12.47 11.76 18.59
N LEU A 429 12.30 10.83 19.54
CA LEU A 429 13.25 10.59 20.61
C LEU A 429 13.94 9.27 20.35
N TRP A 430 15.24 9.32 20.07
CA TRP A 430 16.02 8.11 19.89
C TRP A 430 17.42 8.28 20.45
N GLY A 431 18.00 7.20 20.95
CA GLY A 431 19.34 7.17 21.47
C GLY A 431 19.95 5.79 21.36
N GLU A 432 21.24 5.75 21.09
CA GLU A 432 22.04 4.55 20.98
C GLU A 432 23.07 4.57 22.11
N GLY A 433 23.25 3.44 22.78
CA GLY A 433 24.35 3.24 23.71
C GLY A 433 25.63 2.96 22.93
N GLU A 434 26.46 3.98 22.70
CA GLU A 434 27.83 3.75 22.25
C GLU A 434 28.68 3.10 23.37
N GLN A 435 29.83 2.56 23.03
CA GLN A 435 30.76 1.79 23.85
C GLN A 435 30.75 2.16 25.33
N TYR A 436 30.80 1.11 26.18
CA TYR A 436 31.23 1.20 27.56
C TYR A 436 32.52 2.02 27.63
N LYS A 437 32.44 3.30 27.98
CA LYS A 437 33.59 4.10 28.29
C LYS A 437 34.02 3.79 29.70
N SER A 438 35.34 3.63 29.91
CA SER A 438 35.95 3.33 31.19
C SER A 438 35.41 4.22 32.30
N PRO A 439 35.30 3.71 33.55
CA PRO A 439 35.01 4.53 34.70
C PRO A 439 36.00 5.67 34.80
N GLY A 440 35.59 6.89 34.60
CA GLY A 440 36.42 8.08 34.57
C GLY A 440 35.97 9.15 33.58
N ASP A 441 35.26 8.78 32.51
CA ASP A 441 34.78 9.75 31.49
C ASP A 441 33.45 10.43 31.87
N GLY A 442 32.92 10.20 33.06
CA GLY A 442 31.74 10.86 33.61
C GLY A 442 30.40 10.43 33.03
N ASN A 443 30.38 9.57 32.01
CA ASN A 443 29.20 9.09 31.35
C ASN A 443 29.07 7.57 31.49
N ILE A 444 28.36 7.12 32.51
CA ILE A 444 28.08 5.70 32.75
C ILE A 444 26.72 5.41 32.08
N TYR A 445 26.72 4.63 30.97
CA TYR A 445 25.53 4.07 30.39
C TYR A 445 25.28 2.68 30.97
N TYR A 446 24.06 2.51 31.49
CA TYR A 446 23.62 1.21 31.97
C TYR A 446 22.94 0.45 30.83
N PRO A 447 23.36 -0.77 30.46
CA PRO A 447 22.71 -1.53 29.40
C PRO A 447 21.26 -1.80 29.77
N ASN A 448 20.38 -1.74 28.78
CA ASN A 448 18.96 -2.13 28.90
C ASN A 448 18.09 -1.25 29.80
N ILE A 449 18.56 -0.07 30.24
CA ILE A 449 17.76 0.93 30.97
C ILE A 449 17.27 1.98 29.97
N PHE A 450 16.02 1.79 29.48
CA PHE A 450 15.43 2.60 28.42
C PHE A 450 14.79 3.89 28.97
N THR A 451 15.64 4.81 29.43
CA THR A 451 15.23 6.15 29.84
C THR A 451 15.97 7.21 29.03
N PRO A 452 15.36 8.37 28.78
CA PRO A 452 16.04 9.46 28.07
C PRO A 452 17.39 9.83 28.69
N ASN A 453 17.47 9.93 29.99
CA ASN A 453 18.70 10.31 30.67
C ASN A 453 19.84 9.29 30.49
N ASN A 454 19.52 8.00 30.38
CA ASN A 454 20.54 6.96 30.16
C ASN A 454 21.09 6.98 28.74
N PHE A 455 20.26 7.31 27.73
CA PHE A 455 20.63 7.31 26.32
C PHE A 455 20.98 8.70 25.78
N TYR A 456 20.50 9.79 26.43
CA TYR A 456 20.68 11.19 26.00
C TYR A 456 21.68 11.97 26.85
N GLY A 457 22.36 11.35 27.79
CA GLY A 457 23.34 12.03 28.68
C GLY A 457 24.57 12.63 27.98
N ASN A 458 24.71 12.43 26.66
CA ASN A 458 25.75 13.01 25.83
C ASN A 458 25.17 13.59 24.55
N LEU A 459 24.58 14.78 24.65
CA LEU A 459 23.87 15.49 23.57
C LEU A 459 24.73 15.79 22.32
N SER A 460 26.05 15.60 22.38
CA SER A 460 26.95 15.85 21.24
C SER A 460 27.07 14.65 20.27
N LYS A 461 26.67 13.43 20.67
CA LYS A 461 26.80 12.20 19.86
C LYS A 461 25.55 11.34 19.83
N LEU A 462 24.58 11.59 20.66
CA LEU A 462 23.41 10.75 20.90
C LEU A 462 22.15 11.46 20.51
N GLY A 463 21.29 10.72 19.82
CA GLY A 463 19.90 10.93 19.69
C GLY A 463 19.45 12.35 19.38
N LYS A 464 19.27 12.63 18.14
CA LYS A 464 18.59 13.83 17.72
C LYS A 464 17.15 13.75 18.21
N GLY A 465 16.82 14.55 19.25
CA GLY A 465 15.42 14.92 19.43
C GLY A 465 15.06 15.81 18.23
N ASP A 466 14.33 15.31 17.28
CA ASP A 466 13.77 16.13 16.21
C ASP A 466 12.30 16.40 16.52
N ALA A 467 11.92 17.67 16.57
CA ALA A 467 10.55 18.08 16.73
C ALA A 467 10.22 19.07 15.60
N MET A 468 9.26 18.71 14.81
CA MET A 468 8.85 19.53 13.67
C MET A 468 7.33 19.67 13.63
N GLU A 469 6.85 20.89 13.44
CA GLU A 469 5.44 21.16 13.11
C GLU A 469 5.36 21.74 11.71
N THR A 470 4.39 21.26 10.94
CA THR A 470 4.10 21.77 9.60
C THR A 470 2.62 22.13 9.48
N GLU A 471 2.32 23.14 8.68
CA GLU A 471 0.94 23.51 8.35
C GLU A 471 0.80 23.71 6.84
N LYS A 472 -0.27 23.14 6.27
CA LYS A 472 -0.66 23.32 4.88
C LYS A 472 -2.13 23.76 4.82
N ARG A 473 -2.41 24.75 3.96
CA ARG A 473 -3.77 25.21 3.68
C ARG A 473 -4.05 25.11 2.19
N LEU A 474 -5.26 24.65 1.88
CA LEU A 474 -5.78 24.58 0.53
C LEU A 474 -7.19 25.16 0.51
N ASN A 475 -7.39 26.23 -0.26
CA ASN A 475 -8.70 26.84 -0.49
C ASN A 475 -9.11 26.62 -1.92
N ALA A 476 -10.41 26.49 -2.18
CA ALA A 476 -10.91 26.26 -3.52
C ALA A 476 -12.28 26.89 -3.75
N VAL A 477 -12.51 27.29 -5.01
CA VAL A 477 -13.84 27.63 -5.56
C VAL A 477 -14.08 26.77 -6.78
N PHE A 478 -15.27 26.23 -6.93
CA PHE A 478 -15.61 25.32 -8.02
C PHE A 478 -17.06 25.43 -8.44
N ALA A 479 -17.30 25.08 -9.70
CA ALA A 479 -18.63 24.93 -10.25
C ALA A 479 -18.70 23.70 -11.16
N THR A 480 -19.83 23.02 -11.14
CA THR A 480 -20.16 21.93 -12.07
C THR A 480 -21.55 22.12 -12.62
N ALA A 481 -21.75 21.81 -13.90
CA ALA A 481 -23.05 21.83 -14.55
C ALA A 481 -23.20 20.59 -15.43
N GLN A 482 -24.31 19.88 -15.29
CA GLN A 482 -24.72 18.85 -16.21
C GLN A 482 -26.00 19.30 -16.93
N VAL A 483 -25.91 19.41 -18.24
CA VAL A 483 -27.07 19.67 -19.11
C VAL A 483 -27.51 18.35 -19.70
N ALA A 484 -28.77 18.00 -19.51
CA ALA A 484 -29.42 16.82 -20.09
C ALA A 484 -30.43 17.23 -21.18
N PHE A 485 -30.45 16.50 -22.31
CA PHE A 485 -31.45 16.63 -23.34
C PHE A 485 -32.17 15.31 -23.53
N LYS A 486 -33.49 15.32 -23.37
CA LYS A 486 -34.41 14.15 -23.46
C LYS A 486 -33.96 12.99 -22.56
N GLU A 487 -33.27 13.28 -21.46
CA GLU A 487 -32.62 12.28 -20.59
C GLU A 487 -31.74 11.25 -21.36
N ALA A 488 -31.33 11.60 -22.56
CA ALA A 488 -30.57 10.75 -23.47
C ALA A 488 -29.17 11.27 -23.78
N VAL A 489 -29.03 12.60 -23.89
CA VAL A 489 -27.73 13.26 -24.13
C VAL A 489 -27.35 14.09 -22.91
N PHE A 490 -26.16 13.90 -22.42
CA PHE A 490 -25.66 14.62 -21.25
C PHE A 490 -24.32 15.30 -21.58
N LEU A 491 -24.20 16.56 -21.17
CA LEU A 491 -22.99 17.37 -21.25
C LEU A 491 -22.61 17.80 -19.83
N ASP A 492 -21.47 17.33 -19.36
CA ASP A 492 -20.88 17.72 -18.07
C ASP A 492 -19.79 18.77 -18.28
N LEU A 493 -19.91 19.87 -17.59
CA LEU A 493 -18.91 20.93 -17.50
C LEU A 493 -18.46 21.09 -16.06
N SER A 494 -17.16 21.22 -15.80
CA SER A 494 -16.67 21.57 -14.50
C SER A 494 -15.48 22.52 -14.58
N ALA A 495 -15.41 23.39 -13.61
CA ALA A 495 -14.33 24.36 -13.41
C ALA A 495 -14.01 24.43 -11.93
N ARG A 496 -12.72 24.40 -11.61
CA ARG A 496 -12.23 24.53 -10.24
C ARG A 496 -10.95 25.34 -10.23
N ASN A 497 -10.80 26.21 -9.23
CA ASN A 497 -9.56 26.89 -8.93
C ASN A 497 -9.14 26.62 -7.49
N ASP A 498 -7.90 26.16 -7.31
CA ASP A 498 -7.29 25.89 -6.01
C ASP A 498 -6.19 26.92 -5.72
N TRP A 499 -6.05 27.29 -4.45
CA TRP A 499 -4.94 28.07 -3.88
C TRP A 499 -4.25 27.25 -2.80
N SER A 500 -2.97 26.91 -3.03
CA SER A 500 -2.18 26.11 -2.09
C SER A 500 -1.11 26.92 -1.40
N SER A 501 -1.05 26.84 -0.06
CA SER A 501 0.02 27.46 0.71
C SER A 501 1.41 26.84 0.45
N ALA A 502 1.48 25.62 -0.11
CA ALA A 502 2.75 24.99 -0.51
C ALA A 502 3.42 25.70 -1.69
N LEU A 503 2.62 26.43 -2.48
CA LEU A 503 3.06 27.25 -3.61
C LEU A 503 3.02 28.75 -3.31
N ALA A 504 2.89 29.15 -2.04
CA ALA A 504 2.95 30.54 -1.65
C ALA A 504 4.26 31.18 -2.14
N PHE A 505 4.17 32.47 -2.54
CA PHE A 505 5.29 33.25 -3.09
C PHE A 505 5.83 32.74 -4.44
N THR A 506 5.09 31.90 -5.16
CA THR A 506 5.36 31.50 -6.53
C THR A 506 4.21 31.94 -7.46
N ASP A 507 4.48 32.02 -8.76
CA ASP A 507 3.45 32.28 -9.79
C ASP A 507 2.44 31.13 -9.90
N GLY A 508 2.74 29.96 -9.35
CA GLY A 508 1.93 28.75 -9.35
C GLY A 508 0.96 28.62 -8.17
N CYS A 509 0.86 29.65 -7.28
CA CYS A 509 0.00 29.59 -6.09
C CYS A 509 -1.49 29.33 -6.40
N SER A 510 -1.98 29.83 -7.54
CA SER A 510 -3.34 29.65 -8.04
C SER A 510 -3.34 28.78 -9.29
N PHE A 511 -4.14 27.72 -9.29
CA PHE A 511 -4.19 26.80 -10.43
C PHE A 511 -5.61 26.38 -10.78
N PHE A 512 -5.91 26.47 -12.08
CA PHE A 512 -7.24 26.25 -12.64
C PHE A 512 -7.36 24.90 -13.33
N TYR A 513 -8.48 24.21 -13.10
CA TYR A 513 -8.78 22.88 -13.67
C TYR A 513 -10.12 22.87 -14.39
N PRO A 514 -10.15 22.84 -15.72
CA PRO A 514 -11.36 22.59 -16.47
C PRO A 514 -11.57 21.09 -16.73
N SER A 515 -12.82 20.69 -16.84
CA SER A 515 -13.20 19.38 -17.38
C SER A 515 -14.47 19.48 -18.19
N VAL A 516 -14.54 18.75 -19.30
CA VAL A 516 -15.71 18.60 -20.15
C VAL A 516 -15.93 17.12 -20.44
N GLY A 517 -17.18 16.69 -20.37
CA GLY A 517 -17.57 15.32 -20.70
C GLY A 517 -18.92 15.28 -21.40
N ALA A 518 -19.09 14.31 -22.28
CA ALA A 518 -20.38 14.07 -22.94
C ALA A 518 -20.74 12.58 -22.86
N SER A 519 -22.02 12.28 -22.74
CA SER A 519 -22.50 10.91 -22.87
C SER A 519 -23.84 10.89 -23.62
N VAL A 520 -24.07 9.78 -24.34
CA VAL A 520 -25.26 9.58 -25.16
C VAL A 520 -25.84 8.20 -24.89
N LEU A 521 -27.08 8.14 -24.45
CA LEU A 521 -27.87 6.91 -24.31
C LEU A 521 -28.59 6.62 -25.62
N LEU A 522 -27.99 5.83 -26.50
CA LEU A 522 -28.52 5.58 -27.85
C LEU A 522 -29.85 4.83 -27.81
N ASN A 523 -30.05 3.95 -26.83
CA ASN A 523 -31.32 3.23 -26.67
C ASN A 523 -32.53 4.13 -26.32
N LYS A 524 -32.28 5.37 -25.87
CA LYS A 524 -33.34 6.37 -25.65
C LYS A 524 -33.59 7.25 -26.89
N LEU A 525 -32.65 7.30 -27.84
CA LEU A 525 -32.78 8.11 -29.08
C LEU A 525 -33.27 7.31 -30.28
N VAL A 526 -32.84 6.05 -30.35
CA VAL A 526 -33.16 5.14 -31.48
C VAL A 526 -33.78 3.86 -30.90
N PRO A 527 -34.91 3.38 -31.42
CA PRO A 527 -35.47 2.08 -31.05
C PRO A 527 -34.48 0.94 -31.35
N MET A 528 -34.00 0.25 -30.34
CA MET A 528 -32.96 -0.84 -30.44
C MET A 528 -33.55 -2.22 -30.11
N GLY A 529 -34.86 -2.36 -29.95
CA GLY A 529 -35.52 -3.60 -29.54
C GLY A 529 -35.41 -3.87 -28.03
N GLU A 530 -36.22 -4.78 -27.51
CA GLU A 530 -36.37 -5.06 -26.09
C GLU A 530 -35.12 -5.73 -25.45
N GLN A 531 -34.20 -6.24 -26.27
CA GLN A 531 -32.96 -6.90 -25.81
C GLN A 531 -31.89 -5.91 -25.36
N VAL A 532 -32.03 -4.60 -25.69
CA VAL A 532 -31.05 -3.55 -25.36
C VAL A 532 -31.63 -2.67 -24.27
N ASN A 533 -31.19 -2.91 -23.02
CA ASN A 533 -31.64 -2.15 -21.86
C ASN A 533 -30.88 -0.84 -21.70
N LEU A 534 -29.55 -0.88 -21.97
CA LEU A 534 -28.67 0.28 -21.98
C LEU A 534 -27.67 0.16 -23.12
N PHE A 535 -27.47 1.25 -23.85
CA PHE A 535 -26.44 1.38 -24.88
C PHE A 535 -25.89 2.80 -24.84
N LYS A 536 -24.75 2.98 -24.15
CA LYS A 536 -24.22 4.29 -23.80
C LYS A 536 -22.81 4.48 -24.34
N PHE A 537 -22.57 5.59 -25.01
CA PHE A 537 -21.24 6.12 -25.29
C PHE A 537 -20.94 7.26 -24.37
N ARG A 538 -19.68 7.38 -23.96
CA ARG A 538 -19.18 8.48 -23.15
C ARG A 538 -17.76 8.88 -23.55
N GLY A 539 -17.47 10.17 -23.37
CA GLY A 539 -16.15 10.72 -23.58
C GLY A 539 -15.90 11.92 -22.68
N SER A 540 -14.69 12.07 -22.21
CA SER A 540 -14.31 13.20 -21.37
C SER A 540 -12.87 13.63 -21.60
N TYR A 541 -12.63 14.94 -21.42
CA TYR A 541 -11.33 15.56 -21.34
C TYR A 541 -11.23 16.35 -20.05
N SER A 542 -10.13 16.20 -19.32
CA SER A 542 -9.90 16.93 -18.08
C SER A 542 -8.43 17.28 -17.91
N ILE A 543 -8.19 18.45 -17.32
CA ILE A 543 -6.88 18.87 -16.83
C ILE A 543 -6.95 18.88 -15.31
N VAL A 544 -5.92 18.37 -14.67
CA VAL A 544 -5.81 18.38 -13.21
C VAL A 544 -4.38 18.67 -12.79
N GLY A 545 -4.20 19.46 -11.74
CA GLY A 545 -2.92 19.67 -11.10
C GLY A 545 -2.70 18.68 -9.96
N ASN A 546 -1.45 18.37 -9.66
CA ASN A 546 -1.02 17.71 -8.46
C ASN A 546 -0.21 18.70 -7.62
N ASP A 547 -0.53 18.81 -6.34
CA ASP A 547 0.12 19.76 -5.44
C ASP A 547 1.56 19.32 -5.12
N VAL A 548 2.36 20.25 -4.64
CA VAL A 548 3.78 20.01 -4.32
C VAL A 548 3.97 19.84 -2.81
N PRO A 549 5.10 19.24 -2.39
CA PRO A 549 5.50 19.24 -0.98
C PRO A 549 5.65 20.67 -0.43
N ILE A 550 5.40 20.83 0.87
CA ILE A 550 5.52 22.13 1.56
C ILE A 550 6.99 22.55 1.66
N TYR A 551 7.20 23.88 1.77
CA TYR A 551 8.51 24.53 2.02
C TYR A 551 9.54 24.44 0.90
N MET A 552 9.16 24.05 -0.31
CA MET A 552 10.05 23.97 -1.46
C MET A 552 10.35 25.34 -2.09
N SER A 553 9.41 26.28 -1.94
CA SER A 553 9.58 27.65 -2.48
C SER A 553 10.44 28.56 -1.61
N ASN A 554 10.72 28.18 -0.37
CA ASN A 554 11.44 29.00 0.62
C ASN A 554 12.66 28.29 1.15
N GLN A 555 13.77 29.00 1.28
CA GLN A 555 14.95 28.51 1.97
C GLN A 555 14.69 28.38 3.48
N ARG A 556 15.12 27.25 4.04
CA ARG A 556 15.06 27.00 5.48
C ARG A 556 16.49 26.82 6.01
N TYR A 557 16.90 27.68 6.92
CA TYR A 557 18.12 27.49 7.67
C TYR A 557 17.86 26.57 8.85
N THR A 558 18.78 25.66 9.13
CA THR A 558 18.68 24.75 10.29
C THR A 558 19.62 25.25 11.37
N LEU A 559 19.08 25.50 12.57
CA LEU A 559 19.88 25.76 13.77
C LEU A 559 20.35 24.42 14.31
N LYS A 560 21.66 24.17 14.27
CA LYS A 560 22.28 22.98 14.85
C LYS A 560 22.41 23.11 16.36
N GLU A 561 22.52 21.98 17.07
CA GLU A 561 22.71 21.91 18.53
C GLU A 561 23.91 22.74 19.02
N SER A 562 24.95 22.89 18.19
CA SER A 562 26.11 23.76 18.45
C SER A 562 25.84 25.25 18.36
N GLY A 563 24.61 25.69 18.12
CA GLY A 563 24.25 27.08 17.85
C GLY A 563 24.65 27.58 16.45
N VAL A 564 25.19 26.70 15.61
CA VAL A 564 25.59 27.04 14.23
C VAL A 564 24.36 26.99 13.32
N ILE A 565 24.15 28.07 12.56
CA ILE A 565 23.13 28.12 11.49
C ILE A 565 23.73 27.41 10.26
N SER A 566 23.11 26.32 9.83
CA SER A 566 23.43 25.62 8.59
C SER A 566 22.55 26.13 7.47
N ALA A 567 23.17 26.57 6.37
CA ALA A 567 22.45 26.87 5.15
C ALA A 567 21.82 25.58 4.57
N PRO A 568 20.68 25.66 3.86
CA PRO A 568 20.13 24.52 3.19
C PRO A 568 21.03 24.06 2.04
N ASP A 569 21.09 22.73 1.86
CA ASP A 569 21.83 22.09 0.76
C ASP A 569 21.05 22.19 -0.59
N GLU A 570 19.83 22.75 -0.58
CA GLU A 570 18.92 22.80 -1.71
C GLU A 570 18.57 24.23 -2.10
N ALA A 571 18.56 24.52 -3.40
CA ALA A 571 18.14 25.83 -3.91
C ALA A 571 16.62 26.02 -3.74
N PRO A 572 16.16 27.21 -3.30
CA PRO A 572 14.74 27.52 -3.29
C PRO A 572 14.22 27.60 -4.73
N PHE A 573 13.05 27.00 -4.98
CA PHE A 573 12.47 26.97 -6.32
C PHE A 573 11.32 27.95 -6.45
N ARG A 574 11.62 29.20 -6.82
CA ARG A 574 10.64 30.30 -6.91
C ARG A 574 9.69 30.20 -8.11
N THR A 575 10.08 29.52 -9.17
CA THR A 575 9.26 29.30 -10.39
C THR A 575 8.53 27.97 -10.35
N LEU A 576 8.38 27.36 -9.17
CA LEU A 576 7.73 26.09 -8.95
C LEU A 576 6.27 26.14 -9.42
N LYS A 577 5.90 25.19 -10.26
CA LYS A 577 4.55 24.99 -10.80
C LYS A 577 3.99 23.64 -10.34
N PRO A 578 2.66 23.53 -10.19
CA PRO A 578 2.06 22.23 -9.96
C PRO A 578 2.24 21.30 -11.17
N GLU A 579 2.41 20.01 -10.92
CA GLU A 579 2.32 19.02 -12.00
C GLU A 579 0.93 19.08 -12.64
N LYS A 580 0.84 18.92 -13.96
CA LYS A 580 -0.42 18.94 -14.70
C LYS A 580 -0.66 17.63 -15.45
N THR A 581 -1.75 16.96 -15.12
CA THR A 581 -2.20 15.76 -15.82
C THR A 581 -3.32 16.12 -16.81
N HIS A 582 -3.08 15.89 -18.08
CA HIS A 582 -4.06 15.94 -19.16
C HIS A 582 -4.61 14.54 -19.37
N SER A 583 -5.91 14.35 -19.30
CA SER A 583 -6.59 13.06 -19.42
C SER A 583 -7.67 13.07 -20.48
N ILE A 584 -7.61 12.10 -21.38
CA ILE A 584 -8.68 11.77 -22.32
C ILE A 584 -9.22 10.41 -21.95
N GLU A 585 -10.54 10.27 -21.92
CA GLU A 585 -11.22 9.01 -21.68
C GLU A 585 -12.39 8.87 -22.68
N VAL A 586 -12.48 7.69 -23.32
CA VAL A 586 -13.61 7.31 -24.18
C VAL A 586 -14.08 5.93 -23.74
N GLY A 587 -15.38 5.76 -23.63
CA GLY A 587 -15.92 4.50 -23.15
C GLY A 587 -17.29 4.17 -23.74
N PHE A 588 -17.61 2.90 -23.58
CA PHE A 588 -18.86 2.29 -23.96
C PHE A 588 -19.38 1.46 -22.78
N ASP A 589 -20.64 1.67 -22.39
CA ASP A 589 -21.32 0.86 -21.38
C ASP A 589 -22.60 0.29 -21.99
N GLY A 590 -22.87 -1.00 -21.77
CA GLY A 590 -24.04 -1.68 -22.29
C GLY A 590 -24.63 -2.66 -21.31
N THR A 591 -25.98 -2.72 -21.31
CA THR A 591 -26.73 -3.73 -20.57
C THR A 591 -27.76 -4.35 -21.52
N PHE A 592 -27.76 -5.68 -21.61
CA PHE A 592 -28.53 -6.40 -22.63
C PHE A 592 -29.29 -7.58 -22.01
N PHE A 593 -30.25 -8.12 -22.79
CA PHE A 593 -31.01 -9.35 -22.47
C PHE A 593 -31.73 -9.27 -21.11
N ASN A 594 -32.49 -8.20 -20.88
CA ASN A 594 -33.22 -7.94 -19.63
C ASN A 594 -32.25 -7.90 -18.42
N ASN A 595 -31.21 -7.09 -18.55
CA ASN A 595 -30.16 -6.88 -17.53
C ASN A 595 -29.37 -8.15 -17.16
N ARG A 596 -29.29 -9.13 -18.09
CA ARG A 596 -28.45 -10.34 -17.83
C ARG A 596 -27.00 -10.14 -18.21
N LEU A 597 -26.70 -9.35 -19.24
CA LEU A 597 -25.35 -9.06 -19.70
C LEU A 597 -25.02 -7.60 -19.42
N ASP A 598 -24.02 -7.36 -18.62
CA ASP A 598 -23.40 -6.06 -18.41
C ASP A 598 -22.03 -6.02 -19.07
N PHE A 599 -21.74 -4.96 -19.81
CA PHE A 599 -20.48 -4.76 -20.50
C PHE A 599 -19.99 -3.33 -20.34
N SER A 600 -18.73 -3.13 -20.03
CA SER A 600 -18.08 -1.82 -20.00
C SER A 600 -16.70 -1.91 -20.63
N LEU A 601 -16.41 -0.97 -21.53
CA LEU A 601 -15.10 -0.82 -22.19
C LEU A 601 -14.67 0.64 -22.09
N THR A 602 -13.44 0.88 -21.68
CA THR A 602 -12.88 2.22 -21.54
C THR A 602 -11.46 2.25 -22.11
N TYR A 603 -11.21 3.17 -23.03
CA TYR A 603 -9.86 3.59 -23.42
C TYR A 603 -9.52 4.88 -22.69
N TYR A 604 -8.29 4.99 -22.19
CA TYR A 604 -7.79 6.20 -21.57
C TYR A 604 -6.36 6.51 -22.00
N LYS A 605 -6.04 7.81 -21.98
CA LYS A 605 -4.68 8.32 -22.18
C LYS A 605 -4.45 9.51 -21.27
N THR A 606 -3.39 9.46 -20.48
CA THR A 606 -3.01 10.54 -19.56
C THR A 606 -1.55 10.94 -19.80
N ASN A 607 -1.28 12.25 -19.73
CA ASN A 607 0.05 12.83 -19.78
C ASN A 607 0.22 13.73 -18.57
N THR A 608 1.17 13.41 -17.69
CA THR A 608 1.52 14.22 -16.52
C THR A 608 2.77 15.00 -16.84
N LYS A 609 2.63 16.30 -17.03
CA LYS A 609 3.68 17.25 -17.39
C LYS A 609 4.13 18.06 -16.17
N ASN A 610 5.26 18.80 -16.32
CA ASN A 610 5.87 19.60 -15.25
C ASN A 610 6.15 18.75 -14.01
N GLN A 611 6.67 17.54 -14.22
CA GLN A 611 7.06 16.65 -13.12
C GLN A 611 8.03 17.39 -12.20
N PHE A 612 7.83 17.18 -10.89
CA PHE A 612 8.67 17.79 -9.88
C PHE A 612 9.67 16.74 -9.36
N PHE A 613 10.95 17.06 -9.42
CA PHE A 613 12.01 16.21 -8.85
C PHE A 613 13.29 16.99 -8.59
N SER A 614 14.16 16.43 -7.75
CA SER A 614 15.46 17.00 -7.39
C SER A 614 16.53 16.45 -8.34
N VAL A 615 17.39 17.34 -8.83
CA VAL A 615 18.59 17.01 -9.60
C VAL A 615 19.81 17.61 -8.91
N SER A 616 20.99 17.02 -9.14
CA SER A 616 22.25 17.57 -8.62
C SER A 616 22.44 19.00 -9.11
N ALA A 617 22.84 19.89 -8.21
CA ALA A 617 23.20 21.26 -8.54
C ALA A 617 24.66 21.32 -9.03
N PRO A 618 25.02 22.31 -9.87
CA PRO A 618 26.42 22.56 -10.21
C PRO A 618 27.25 22.79 -8.95
N TYR A 619 28.45 22.22 -8.90
CA TYR A 619 29.33 22.30 -7.71
C TYR A 619 29.65 23.77 -7.31
N GLU A 620 29.75 24.64 -8.29
CA GLU A 620 30.03 26.07 -8.11
C GLU A 620 28.92 26.83 -7.40
N SER A 621 27.70 26.25 -7.36
CA SER A 621 26.55 26.85 -6.65
C SER A 621 26.66 26.77 -5.13
N GLY A 622 27.56 25.92 -4.60
CA GLY A 622 27.64 25.62 -3.17
C GLY A 622 26.43 24.83 -2.63
N LEU A 623 25.56 24.35 -3.51
CA LEU A 623 24.36 23.57 -3.20
C LEU A 623 24.55 22.13 -3.70
N ARG A 624 23.90 21.16 -3.03
CA ARG A 624 23.92 19.76 -3.48
C ARG A 624 22.86 19.49 -4.55
N ASN A 625 21.68 20.02 -4.34
CA ASN A 625 20.53 19.75 -5.19
C ASN A 625 19.78 21.01 -5.58
N ARG A 626 19.09 20.92 -6.71
CA ARG A 626 18.08 21.90 -7.14
C ARG A 626 16.82 21.17 -7.58
N TYR A 627 15.68 21.79 -7.35
CA TYR A 627 14.41 21.29 -7.84
C TYR A 627 14.13 21.80 -9.25
N VAL A 628 13.48 20.97 -10.04
CA VAL A 628 13.07 21.29 -11.42
C VAL A 628 11.63 20.86 -11.66
N ASN A 629 10.93 21.61 -12.50
CA ASN A 629 9.68 21.17 -13.13
C ASN A 629 9.98 20.78 -14.58
N ALA A 630 10.10 19.50 -14.85
CA ALA A 630 10.38 18.98 -16.19
C ALA A 630 9.76 17.60 -16.36
N GLY A 631 9.85 17.09 -17.57
CA GLY A 631 9.43 15.73 -17.87
C GLY A 631 7.94 15.57 -18.15
N ASN A 632 7.61 14.43 -18.77
CA ASN A 632 6.28 14.03 -19.18
C ASN A 632 6.15 12.51 -19.03
N VAL A 633 5.29 12.08 -18.13
CA VAL A 633 4.95 10.66 -17.93
C VAL A 633 3.60 10.38 -18.56
N GLN A 634 3.56 9.47 -19.53
CA GLN A 634 2.35 9.03 -20.20
C GLN A 634 1.89 7.68 -19.69
N ASN A 635 0.59 7.53 -19.41
CA ASN A 635 -0.09 6.25 -19.25
C ASN A 635 -1.23 6.16 -20.27
N GLN A 636 -1.33 5.03 -20.94
CA GLN A 636 -2.45 4.73 -21.82
C GLN A 636 -2.88 3.28 -21.67
N GLY A 637 -4.18 3.01 -21.87
CA GLY A 637 -4.63 1.65 -21.68
C GLY A 637 -6.10 1.43 -21.97
N ILE A 638 -6.48 0.16 -21.77
CA ILE A 638 -7.84 -0.32 -21.96
C ILE A 638 -8.29 -1.03 -20.68
N GLU A 639 -9.51 -0.73 -20.26
CA GLU A 639 -10.20 -1.40 -19.16
C GLU A 639 -11.48 -2.01 -19.71
N ALA A 640 -11.71 -3.29 -19.44
CA ALA A 640 -12.94 -3.97 -19.82
C ALA A 640 -13.52 -4.75 -18.65
N SER A 641 -14.84 -4.79 -18.54
CA SER A 641 -15.56 -5.69 -17.65
C SER A 641 -16.75 -6.27 -18.37
N ILE A 642 -17.03 -7.55 -18.10
CA ILE A 642 -18.21 -8.25 -18.60
C ILE A 642 -18.82 -9.04 -17.44
N GLY A 643 -20.10 -8.81 -17.22
CA GLY A 643 -20.92 -9.49 -16.22
C GLY A 643 -22.04 -10.28 -16.88
N TRP A 644 -22.32 -11.47 -16.36
CA TRP A 644 -23.48 -12.24 -16.75
C TRP A 644 -24.24 -12.69 -15.51
N HIS A 645 -25.56 -12.42 -15.48
CA HIS A 645 -26.46 -12.74 -14.39
C HIS A 645 -27.60 -13.60 -14.91
N GLN A 646 -27.71 -14.83 -14.43
CA GLN A 646 -28.73 -15.76 -14.87
C GLN A 646 -29.47 -16.35 -13.69
N GLN A 647 -30.80 -16.12 -13.68
CA GLN A 647 -31.73 -16.87 -12.84
C GLN A 647 -32.26 -18.03 -13.70
N PHE A 648 -31.90 -19.27 -13.36
CA PHE A 648 -32.35 -20.46 -14.10
C PHE A 648 -33.75 -20.89 -13.62
N ASN A 649 -33.97 -20.83 -12.31
CA ASN A 649 -35.24 -21.11 -11.65
C ASN A 649 -35.28 -20.40 -10.28
N PRO A 650 -36.38 -20.41 -9.52
CA PRO A 650 -36.47 -19.74 -8.22
C PRO A 650 -35.41 -20.14 -7.21
N ASP A 651 -34.89 -21.36 -7.32
CA ASP A 651 -33.90 -21.93 -6.39
C ASP A 651 -32.46 -21.77 -6.84
N PHE A 652 -32.18 -21.54 -8.14
CA PHE A 652 -30.81 -21.52 -8.68
C PHE A 652 -30.53 -20.29 -9.53
N SER A 653 -29.49 -19.55 -9.15
CA SER A 653 -28.93 -18.44 -9.94
C SER A 653 -27.40 -18.51 -10.01
N TRP A 654 -26.86 -17.98 -11.10
CA TRP A 654 -25.44 -17.81 -11.33
C TRP A 654 -25.13 -16.41 -11.77
N SER A 655 -24.13 -15.83 -11.18
CA SER A 655 -23.55 -14.54 -11.56
C SER A 655 -22.05 -14.71 -11.78
N THR A 656 -21.55 -14.21 -12.88
CA THR A 656 -20.13 -14.17 -13.19
C THR A 656 -19.72 -12.76 -13.61
N ASN A 657 -18.55 -12.32 -13.18
CA ASN A 657 -17.96 -11.05 -13.56
C ASN A 657 -16.48 -11.24 -13.89
N PHE A 658 -16.11 -10.92 -15.11
CA PHE A 658 -14.73 -10.90 -15.59
C PHE A 658 -14.30 -9.45 -15.83
N ASN A 659 -13.20 -9.05 -15.26
CA ASN A 659 -12.60 -7.74 -15.49
C ASN A 659 -11.14 -7.89 -15.91
N ILE A 660 -10.69 -7.04 -16.83
CA ILE A 660 -9.32 -7.03 -17.35
C ILE A 660 -8.89 -5.59 -17.61
N SER A 661 -7.63 -5.32 -17.38
CA SER A 661 -7.02 -4.03 -17.72
C SER A 661 -5.65 -4.22 -18.32
N TYR A 662 -5.35 -3.41 -19.33
CA TYR A 662 -4.01 -3.23 -19.91
C TYR A 662 -3.58 -1.79 -19.67
N ASN A 663 -2.37 -1.60 -19.16
CA ASN A 663 -1.74 -0.28 -18.98
C ASN A 663 -0.33 -0.28 -19.56
N GLU A 664 -0.05 0.70 -20.39
CA GLU A 664 1.29 1.02 -20.88
C GLU A 664 1.74 2.36 -20.30
N ASN A 665 2.84 2.35 -19.59
CA ASN A 665 3.51 3.54 -19.08
C ASN A 665 4.71 3.89 -19.98
N LYS A 666 4.92 5.17 -20.28
CA LYS A 666 6.07 5.65 -21.04
C LYS A 666 6.55 7.00 -20.52
N ILE A 667 7.85 7.09 -20.28
CA ILE A 667 8.54 8.36 -20.00
C ILE A 667 8.79 9.04 -21.34
N LYS A 668 8.09 10.14 -21.60
CA LYS A 668 8.18 10.86 -22.88
C LYS A 668 9.31 11.87 -22.89
N GLU A 669 9.57 12.49 -21.75
CA GLU A 669 10.54 13.55 -21.59
C GLU A 669 11.08 13.49 -20.14
N LEU A 670 12.35 13.75 -19.96
CA LEU A 670 13.03 14.05 -18.69
C LEU A 670 13.69 15.43 -18.79
N VAL A 671 14.57 15.75 -17.86
CA VAL A 671 15.40 16.97 -17.89
C VAL A 671 16.64 16.72 -18.73
N GLU A 672 17.06 17.71 -19.53
CA GLU A 672 18.36 17.70 -20.22
C GLU A 672 19.52 17.50 -19.22
N GLY A 673 20.54 16.71 -19.59
CA GLY A 673 21.71 16.41 -18.78
C GLY A 673 21.59 15.20 -17.85
N LEU A 674 20.50 14.41 -17.95
CA LEU A 674 20.37 13.12 -17.30
C LEU A 674 20.70 11.98 -18.28
N GLU A 675 21.93 11.92 -18.78
CA GLU A 675 22.36 10.93 -19.78
C GLU A 675 22.16 9.48 -19.32
N ASN A 676 22.36 9.19 -18.02
CA ASN A 676 22.18 7.88 -17.41
C ASN A 676 20.80 7.71 -16.75
N GLY A 677 19.83 8.56 -17.08
CA GLY A 677 18.49 8.55 -16.50
C GLY A 677 18.43 8.98 -15.04
N LEU A 678 17.23 8.87 -14.44
CA LEU A 678 16.95 9.20 -13.04
C LEU A 678 16.77 7.90 -12.24
N THR A 679 17.69 7.60 -11.34
CA THR A 679 17.53 6.47 -10.40
C THR A 679 16.54 6.86 -9.30
N ILE A 680 15.44 6.09 -9.16
CA ILE A 680 14.40 6.31 -8.15
C ILE A 680 14.44 5.30 -7.00
N ALA A 681 15.10 4.17 -7.18
CA ALA A 681 15.36 3.18 -6.14
C ALA A 681 16.65 2.42 -6.48
N SER A 682 17.39 2.00 -5.45
CA SER A 682 18.65 1.30 -5.61
C SER A 682 18.82 0.25 -4.52
N TRP A 683 19.26 -0.94 -4.92
CA TRP A 683 19.65 -2.05 -4.06
C TRP A 683 21.04 -2.53 -4.45
N GLN A 684 21.60 -3.46 -3.70
CA GLN A 684 22.91 -4.04 -3.98
C GLN A 684 22.93 -4.75 -5.36
N GLY A 685 23.47 -4.07 -6.36
CA GLY A 685 23.55 -4.59 -7.73
C GLY A 685 22.28 -4.45 -8.56
N ALA A 686 21.26 -3.70 -8.11
CA ALA A 686 20.06 -3.43 -8.91
C ALA A 686 19.59 -1.98 -8.74
N LYS A 687 19.04 -1.39 -9.80
CA LYS A 687 18.50 -0.02 -9.80
C LYS A 687 17.23 0.07 -10.61
N VAL A 688 16.27 0.86 -10.13
CA VAL A 688 15.12 1.29 -10.93
C VAL A 688 15.43 2.66 -11.51
N VAL A 689 15.51 2.72 -12.84
CA VAL A 689 15.95 3.91 -13.56
C VAL A 689 14.87 4.36 -14.53
N LEU A 690 14.58 5.65 -14.52
CA LEU A 690 13.71 6.31 -15.47
C LEU A 690 14.56 6.88 -16.61
N ASN A 691 14.34 6.39 -17.83
CA ASN A 691 14.97 6.88 -19.05
C ASN A 691 13.91 7.42 -20.01
N GLU A 692 14.27 8.38 -20.84
CA GLU A 692 13.42 8.82 -21.97
C GLU A 692 13.13 7.64 -22.89
N GLY A 693 11.91 7.49 -23.30
CA GLY A 693 11.45 6.35 -24.09
C GLY A 693 11.21 5.06 -23.30
N GLY A 694 11.75 4.93 -22.08
CA GLY A 694 11.55 3.83 -21.15
C GLY A 694 10.21 3.91 -20.41
N SER A 695 10.08 3.13 -19.33
CA SER A 695 8.86 3.02 -18.55
C SER A 695 9.14 3.13 -17.04
N TYR A 696 8.19 3.64 -16.30
CA TYR A 696 8.28 3.67 -14.84
C TYR A 696 8.40 2.24 -14.28
N GLY A 697 9.49 1.97 -13.55
CA GLY A 697 9.79 0.65 -13.00
C GLY A 697 10.74 -0.20 -13.86
N ASP A 698 11.44 0.40 -14.83
CA ASP A 698 12.48 -0.29 -15.58
C ASP A 698 13.64 -0.65 -14.66
N LEU A 699 13.94 -1.96 -14.59
CA LEU A 699 14.93 -2.57 -13.71
C LEU A 699 16.24 -2.81 -14.45
N TYR A 700 17.31 -2.30 -13.90
CA TYR A 700 18.68 -2.53 -14.32
C TYR A 700 19.41 -3.35 -13.26
N VAL A 701 20.19 -4.35 -13.70
CA VAL A 701 20.81 -5.35 -12.83
C VAL A 701 22.28 -5.49 -13.13
N ARG A 702 23.07 -5.72 -12.10
CA ARG A 702 24.48 -6.06 -12.24
C ARG A 702 24.64 -7.43 -12.86
N GLN A 703 25.53 -7.53 -13.83
CA GLN A 703 25.81 -8.75 -14.58
C GLN A 703 27.23 -9.23 -14.37
N ILE A 704 27.49 -10.48 -14.73
CA ILE A 704 28.87 -11.00 -14.84
C ILE A 704 29.49 -10.58 -16.17
N LYS A 705 30.82 -10.47 -16.18
CA LYS A 705 31.58 -10.21 -17.41
C LYS A 705 31.53 -11.43 -18.32
N ARG A 706 31.27 -11.17 -19.60
CA ARG A 706 31.28 -12.20 -20.68
C ARG A 706 32.28 -11.84 -21.76
N ASP A 707 32.85 -12.83 -22.40
CA ASP A 707 33.70 -12.66 -23.58
C ASP A 707 32.87 -12.37 -24.85
N GLU A 708 33.52 -12.20 -25.99
CA GLU A 708 32.88 -11.96 -27.30
C GLU A 708 31.97 -13.09 -27.77
N ALA A 709 32.20 -14.31 -27.26
CA ALA A 709 31.35 -15.47 -27.53
C ALA A 709 30.16 -15.59 -26.53
N GLY A 710 29.99 -14.62 -25.61
CA GLY A 710 28.97 -14.62 -24.60
C GLY A 710 29.24 -15.51 -23.38
N LYS A 711 30.43 -16.12 -23.27
CA LYS A 711 30.79 -17.00 -22.17
C LYS A 711 31.28 -16.22 -20.95
N PRO A 712 30.92 -16.63 -19.71
CA PRO A 712 31.42 -16.03 -18.48
C PRO A 712 32.96 -16.03 -18.39
N VAL A 713 33.54 -14.90 -17.94
CA VAL A 713 34.99 -14.76 -17.73
C VAL A 713 35.32 -15.03 -16.26
N LYS A 714 36.37 -15.81 -16.03
CA LYS A 714 36.92 -16.11 -14.69
C LYS A 714 38.07 -15.17 -14.33
N ASN A 715 38.20 -14.87 -13.04
CA ASN A 715 39.41 -14.30 -12.48
C ASN A 715 40.47 -15.40 -12.20
N ASP A 716 41.65 -15.01 -11.68
CA ASP A 716 42.76 -15.92 -11.38
C ASP A 716 42.41 -16.94 -10.28
N LYS A 717 41.37 -16.73 -9.50
CA LYS A 717 40.84 -17.68 -8.49
C LYS A 717 39.76 -18.62 -9.05
N GLY A 718 39.41 -18.49 -10.33
CA GLY A 718 38.35 -19.28 -10.93
C GLY A 718 36.92 -18.79 -10.64
N GLU A 719 36.76 -17.60 -10.01
CA GLU A 719 35.48 -16.97 -9.70
C GLU A 719 34.95 -16.17 -10.91
N PRO A 720 33.67 -15.99 -11.10
CA PRO A 720 33.12 -15.11 -12.13
C PRO A 720 33.47 -13.64 -11.85
N ILE A 721 33.84 -12.89 -12.89
CA ILE A 721 34.10 -11.46 -12.78
C ILE A 721 32.77 -10.69 -12.85
N LEU A 722 32.50 -9.83 -11.88
CA LEU A 722 31.33 -8.96 -11.88
C LEU A 722 31.62 -7.67 -12.69
N MET A 723 30.66 -7.20 -13.47
CA MET A 723 30.67 -5.87 -14.06
C MET A 723 30.48 -4.80 -12.98
N GLY A 724 30.68 -3.53 -13.30
CA GLY A 724 30.36 -2.41 -12.41
C GLY A 724 28.87 -2.32 -12.08
N ASP A 725 28.54 -1.48 -11.11
CA ASP A 725 27.15 -1.21 -10.72
C ASP A 725 26.68 0.20 -11.12
N ASN A 726 27.40 0.86 -12.04
CA ASN A 726 26.94 2.05 -12.75
C ASN A 726 25.89 1.65 -13.79
N VAL A 727 24.91 2.51 -14.03
CA VAL A 727 23.76 2.19 -14.91
C VAL A 727 24.19 1.81 -16.31
N ASP A 728 25.24 2.42 -16.84
CA ASP A 728 25.83 2.15 -18.18
C ASP A 728 26.49 0.77 -18.29
N GLU A 729 26.93 0.18 -17.17
CA GLU A 729 27.50 -1.18 -17.11
C GLU A 729 26.46 -2.25 -16.75
N MET A 730 25.25 -1.82 -16.33
CA MET A 730 24.17 -2.71 -15.95
C MET A 730 23.35 -3.18 -17.14
N LYS A 731 22.70 -4.34 -16.97
CA LYS A 731 21.80 -4.92 -17.96
C LYS A 731 20.35 -4.55 -17.65
N TYR A 732 19.60 -4.13 -18.67
CA TYR A 732 18.16 -4.02 -18.57
C TYR A 732 17.50 -5.39 -18.38
N ALA A 733 16.79 -5.59 -17.27
CA ALA A 733 16.17 -6.87 -16.89
C ALA A 733 14.65 -6.91 -17.12
N GLY A 734 14.06 -5.81 -17.57
CA GLY A 734 12.62 -5.69 -17.80
C GLY A 734 11.96 -4.71 -16.83
N ASN A 735 10.64 -4.61 -16.86
CA ASN A 735 9.87 -3.69 -16.03
C ASN A 735 9.23 -4.41 -14.85
N MET A 736 9.26 -3.82 -13.66
CA MET A 736 8.70 -4.41 -12.44
C MET A 736 7.16 -4.39 -12.43
N ASN A 737 6.52 -3.50 -13.21
CA ASN A 737 5.06 -3.38 -13.25
C ASN A 737 4.46 -4.35 -14.29
N ALA A 738 3.42 -5.07 -13.90
CA ALA A 738 2.64 -5.88 -14.82
C ALA A 738 1.81 -4.98 -15.77
N LYS A 739 1.77 -5.33 -17.06
CA LYS A 739 0.97 -4.59 -18.06
C LYS A 739 -0.50 -4.99 -18.04
N VAL A 740 -0.80 -6.25 -17.73
CA VAL A 740 -2.18 -6.78 -17.71
C VAL A 740 -2.52 -7.27 -16.31
N ASN A 741 -3.70 -6.87 -15.81
CA ASN A 741 -4.28 -7.42 -14.59
C ASN A 741 -5.70 -7.88 -14.91
N PHE A 742 -6.13 -9.01 -14.34
CA PHE A 742 -7.49 -9.51 -14.50
C PHE A 742 -8.03 -10.08 -13.18
N GLY A 743 -9.34 -10.18 -13.11
CA GLY A 743 -10.06 -10.86 -12.05
C GLY A 743 -11.34 -11.50 -12.60
N TRP A 744 -11.65 -12.69 -12.14
CA TRP A 744 -12.82 -13.45 -12.53
C TRP A 744 -13.54 -13.97 -11.30
N THR A 745 -14.69 -13.34 -11.00
CA THR A 745 -15.54 -13.68 -9.86
C THR A 745 -16.72 -14.50 -10.35
N ASN A 746 -17.05 -15.59 -9.65
CA ASN A 746 -18.23 -16.38 -9.86
C ASN A 746 -19.00 -16.56 -8.56
N THR A 747 -20.31 -16.45 -8.61
CA THR A 747 -21.21 -16.66 -7.48
C THR A 747 -22.40 -17.50 -7.90
N PHE A 748 -22.64 -18.57 -7.18
CA PHE A 748 -23.75 -19.51 -7.37
C PHE A 748 -24.63 -19.47 -6.13
N HIS A 749 -25.92 -19.30 -6.33
CA HIS A 749 -26.93 -19.43 -5.29
C HIS A 749 -27.80 -20.64 -5.58
N TYR A 750 -27.91 -21.55 -4.62
CA TYR A 750 -28.82 -22.68 -4.69
C TYR A 750 -29.59 -22.75 -3.38
N LYS A 751 -30.89 -22.39 -3.42
CA LYS A 751 -31.73 -22.20 -2.23
C LYS A 751 -31.04 -21.27 -1.21
N ASP A 752 -30.70 -21.82 -0.07
CA ASP A 752 -30.03 -21.11 1.03
C ASP A 752 -28.50 -21.23 0.99
N PHE A 753 -27.94 -21.97 0.03
CA PHE A 753 -26.51 -22.08 -0.20
C PHE A 753 -26.01 -20.96 -1.11
N THR A 754 -24.84 -20.43 -0.79
CA THR A 754 -24.09 -19.51 -1.64
C THR A 754 -22.67 -20.02 -1.77
N PHE A 755 -22.22 -20.27 -3.00
CA PHE A 755 -20.82 -20.59 -3.29
C PHE A 755 -20.25 -19.49 -4.17
N SER A 756 -19.07 -18.96 -3.80
CA SER A 756 -18.36 -17.97 -4.61
C SER A 756 -16.88 -18.23 -4.65
N PHE A 757 -16.24 -17.84 -5.76
CA PHE A 757 -14.78 -17.82 -5.87
C PHE A 757 -14.31 -16.67 -6.76
N LEU A 758 -13.07 -16.24 -6.51
CA LEU A 758 -12.34 -15.23 -7.29
C LEU A 758 -11.00 -15.81 -7.73
N ILE A 759 -10.77 -15.81 -9.03
CA ILE A 759 -9.47 -16.05 -9.63
C ILE A 759 -8.93 -14.70 -10.10
N ASP A 760 -7.72 -14.35 -9.72
CA ASP A 760 -7.04 -13.15 -10.20
C ASP A 760 -5.65 -13.49 -10.74
N GLY A 761 -5.10 -12.55 -11.50
CA GLY A 761 -3.76 -12.71 -12.03
C GLY A 761 -3.23 -11.46 -12.70
N LYS A 762 -1.91 -11.54 -12.96
CA LYS A 762 -1.12 -10.51 -13.61
C LYS A 762 -0.28 -11.14 -14.71
N PHE A 763 -0.14 -10.44 -15.85
CA PHE A 763 0.77 -10.84 -16.92
C PHE A 763 1.84 -9.76 -17.12
N GLY A 764 3.08 -10.19 -17.18
CA GLY A 764 4.25 -9.32 -17.19
C GLY A 764 4.75 -9.00 -15.79
N GLY A 765 5.60 -7.97 -15.71
CA GLY A 765 6.29 -7.61 -14.47
C GLY A 765 7.54 -8.45 -14.21
N ARG A 766 8.39 -7.91 -13.33
CA ARG A 766 9.59 -8.59 -12.81
C ARG A 766 9.59 -8.55 -11.30
N VAL A 767 10.18 -9.59 -10.70
CA VAL A 767 10.41 -9.70 -9.26
C VAL A 767 11.90 -9.88 -9.05
N LEU A 768 12.50 -9.03 -8.24
CA LEU A 768 13.88 -9.15 -7.77
C LEU A 768 13.87 -9.83 -6.41
N SER A 769 14.54 -10.98 -6.24
CA SER A 769 14.68 -11.65 -4.94
C SER A 769 16.11 -11.55 -4.40
N ALA A 770 16.34 -10.59 -3.52
CA ALA A 770 17.56 -10.51 -2.73
C ALA A 770 17.60 -11.60 -1.66
N THR A 771 16.44 -12.12 -1.24
CA THR A 771 16.34 -13.28 -0.36
C THR A 771 17.05 -14.48 -0.98
N GLU A 772 16.70 -14.88 -2.22
CA GLU A 772 17.33 -16.00 -2.92
C GLU A 772 18.84 -15.79 -3.14
N ALA A 773 19.22 -14.54 -3.48
CA ALA A 773 20.63 -14.21 -3.64
C ALA A 773 21.43 -14.40 -2.35
N THR A 774 20.84 -14.05 -1.22
CA THR A 774 21.48 -14.19 0.08
C THR A 774 21.51 -15.65 0.53
N LEU A 775 20.46 -16.43 0.31
CA LEU A 775 20.43 -17.87 0.59
C LEU A 775 21.52 -18.61 -0.19
N ASP A 776 21.74 -18.23 -1.44
CA ASP A 776 22.81 -18.80 -2.27
C ASP A 776 24.20 -18.44 -1.73
N GLY A 777 24.45 -17.15 -1.51
CA GLY A 777 25.75 -16.69 -0.99
C GLY A 777 26.12 -17.30 0.36
N TRP A 778 25.10 -17.62 1.18
CA TRP A 778 25.26 -18.28 2.47
C TRP A 778 25.31 -19.80 2.40
N GLY A 779 25.12 -20.41 1.21
CA GLY A 779 25.14 -21.86 1.02
C GLY A 779 23.99 -22.61 1.67
N VAL A 780 22.89 -21.91 2.01
CA VAL A 780 21.72 -22.52 2.68
C VAL A 780 20.59 -22.86 1.71
N SER A 781 20.65 -22.38 0.45
CA SER A 781 19.64 -22.65 -0.55
C SER A 781 19.69 -24.09 -1.05
N LYS A 782 18.54 -24.62 -1.47
CA LYS A 782 18.44 -25.96 -2.10
C LYS A 782 19.33 -26.08 -3.34
N ARG A 783 19.39 -25.04 -4.18
CA ARG A 783 20.19 -25.05 -5.40
C ARG A 783 21.68 -25.05 -5.14
N SER A 784 22.17 -24.40 -4.08
CA SER A 784 23.58 -24.48 -3.67
C SER A 784 23.95 -25.89 -3.22
N GLY A 785 23.06 -26.60 -2.50
CA GLY A 785 23.23 -27.98 -2.11
C GLY A 785 23.28 -28.93 -3.33
N ILE A 786 22.39 -28.74 -4.31
CA ILE A 786 22.37 -29.51 -5.55
C ILE A 786 23.69 -29.33 -6.33
N ALA A 787 24.15 -28.10 -6.49
CA ALA A 787 25.39 -27.79 -7.19
C ALA A 787 26.61 -28.41 -6.51
N ARG A 788 26.67 -28.40 -5.16
CA ARG A 788 27.74 -29.06 -4.40
C ARG A 788 27.74 -30.56 -4.56
N ASN A 789 26.56 -31.16 -4.62
CA ASN A 789 26.45 -32.60 -4.91
C ASN A 789 26.95 -32.95 -6.33
N ALA A 790 26.73 -32.05 -7.30
CA ALA A 790 27.23 -32.18 -8.66
C ALA A 790 28.71 -31.81 -8.79
N GLY A 791 29.32 -31.17 -7.79
CA GLY A 791 30.71 -30.74 -7.77
C GLY A 791 31.01 -29.52 -8.67
N LYS A 792 30.01 -28.95 -9.36
CA LYS A 792 30.17 -27.84 -10.31
C LYS A 792 28.87 -27.09 -10.57
N VAL A 793 28.99 -25.81 -10.97
CA VAL A 793 27.96 -25.02 -11.62
C VAL A 793 28.38 -24.81 -13.07
N VAL A 794 27.49 -25.05 -14.03
CA VAL A 794 27.76 -24.84 -15.47
C VAL A 794 26.90 -23.70 -15.98
N VAL A 795 27.52 -22.63 -16.48
CA VAL A 795 26.84 -21.46 -17.04
C VAL A 795 27.40 -21.18 -18.43
N ASP A 796 26.55 -21.18 -19.44
CA ASP A 796 26.92 -20.96 -20.85
C ASP A 796 28.14 -21.78 -21.30
N GLY A 797 28.23 -23.06 -20.79
CA GLY A 797 29.28 -24.03 -21.10
C GLY A 797 30.59 -23.82 -20.28
N VAL A 798 30.64 -22.88 -19.34
CA VAL A 798 31.77 -22.67 -18.42
C VAL A 798 31.45 -23.28 -17.05
N GLU A 799 32.37 -24.13 -16.55
CA GLU A 799 32.23 -24.78 -15.24
C GLU A 799 32.85 -23.92 -14.14
N PHE A 800 32.17 -23.79 -13.01
CA PHE A 800 32.63 -23.08 -11.83
C PHE A 800 32.55 -24.00 -10.61
N ASP A 801 33.42 -23.76 -9.62
CA ASP A 801 33.27 -24.30 -8.28
C ASP A 801 31.97 -23.75 -7.65
N PRO A 802 31.13 -24.59 -7.02
CA PRO A 802 29.84 -24.14 -6.48
C PRO A 802 29.97 -23.04 -5.42
N GLN A 803 30.93 -23.12 -4.52
CA GLN A 803 31.16 -22.09 -3.49
C GLN A 803 31.65 -20.80 -4.14
N ALA A 804 32.67 -20.86 -5.00
CA ALA A 804 33.19 -19.69 -5.69
C ALA A 804 32.11 -19.01 -6.54
N TRP A 805 31.25 -19.77 -7.19
CA TRP A 805 30.11 -19.24 -7.96
C TRP A 805 29.12 -18.48 -7.06
N TYR A 806 28.55 -19.18 -6.06
CA TYR A 806 27.44 -18.61 -5.26
C TYR A 806 27.89 -17.53 -4.28
N THR A 807 29.13 -17.57 -3.77
CA THR A 807 29.63 -16.46 -2.91
C THR A 807 29.93 -15.18 -3.71
N THR A 808 30.18 -15.29 -5.02
CA THR A 808 30.44 -14.14 -5.90
C THR A 808 29.16 -13.61 -6.55
N THR A 809 28.29 -14.52 -7.07
CA THR A 809 27.06 -14.12 -7.77
C THR A 809 25.90 -13.88 -6.83
N GLY A 810 25.93 -14.45 -5.62
CA GLY A 810 24.95 -14.23 -4.55
C GLY A 810 25.47 -13.24 -3.52
N SER A 811 24.60 -12.86 -2.57
CA SER A 811 24.91 -11.95 -1.48
C SER A 811 25.51 -12.73 -0.30
N SER A 812 26.83 -12.92 -0.28
CA SER A 812 27.54 -13.50 0.88
C SER A 812 27.85 -12.49 1.97
N ASN A 813 27.78 -11.19 1.66
CA ASN A 813 27.97 -10.08 2.59
C ASN A 813 26.91 -9.02 2.31
N PHE A 814 26.14 -8.66 3.31
CA PHE A 814 25.05 -7.68 3.21
C PHE A 814 25.48 -6.25 2.74
N ASN A 815 26.77 -6.00 2.63
CA ASN A 815 27.33 -4.71 2.21
C ASN A 815 27.83 -4.69 0.75
N ASN A 816 27.90 -5.85 0.09
CA ASN A 816 28.48 -5.95 -1.25
C ASN A 816 27.42 -6.15 -2.33
N SER A 817 27.60 -5.46 -3.47
CA SER A 817 26.79 -5.72 -4.66
C SER A 817 27.15 -7.07 -5.29
N TYR A 818 26.15 -7.79 -5.76
CA TYR A 818 26.23 -9.15 -6.34
C TYR A 818 25.63 -9.19 -7.77
N ALA A 819 25.68 -10.33 -8.45
CA ALA A 819 25.16 -10.47 -9.81
C ALA A 819 23.64 -10.65 -9.83
N THR A 820 22.91 -9.56 -9.68
CA THR A 820 21.44 -9.56 -9.60
C THR A 820 20.75 -10.10 -10.85
N GLU A 821 21.44 -10.22 -11.99
CA GLU A 821 20.85 -10.80 -13.22
C GLU A 821 20.33 -12.23 -13.03
N PHE A 822 20.84 -12.99 -12.06
CA PHE A 822 20.43 -14.38 -11.77
C PHE A 822 19.24 -14.47 -10.80
N TYR A 823 18.78 -13.35 -10.26
CA TYR A 823 17.77 -13.26 -9.19
C TYR A 823 16.54 -12.46 -9.60
N VAL A 824 16.35 -12.25 -10.91
CA VAL A 824 15.17 -11.60 -11.49
C VAL A 824 14.27 -12.63 -12.12
N TYR A 825 13.04 -12.72 -11.63
CA TYR A 825 12.02 -13.67 -12.04
C TYR A 825 10.86 -12.99 -12.75
N LYS A 826 10.02 -13.77 -13.47
CA LYS A 826 8.78 -13.21 -14.04
C LYS A 826 7.77 -12.94 -12.94
N GLY A 827 7.14 -11.77 -12.98
CA GLY A 827 6.05 -11.40 -12.07
C GLY A 827 4.68 -11.97 -12.46
N THR A 828 4.59 -12.63 -13.63
CA THR A 828 3.36 -13.27 -14.10
C THR A 828 2.88 -14.31 -13.10
N ASN A 829 1.60 -14.22 -12.72
CA ASN A 829 0.98 -15.17 -11.83
C ASN A 829 -0.53 -15.25 -12.04
N VAL A 830 -1.11 -16.40 -11.69
CA VAL A 830 -2.55 -16.66 -11.65
C VAL A 830 -2.85 -17.46 -10.41
N ARG A 831 -3.81 -17.03 -9.58
CA ARG A 831 -4.12 -17.69 -8.31
C ARG A 831 -5.62 -17.77 -8.02
N LEU A 832 -6.00 -18.74 -7.19
CA LEU A 832 -7.30 -18.78 -6.53
C LEU A 832 -7.23 -17.85 -5.29
N ARG A 833 -7.76 -16.62 -5.47
CA ARG A 833 -7.64 -15.55 -4.48
C ARG A 833 -8.59 -15.70 -3.32
N GLU A 834 -9.86 -15.95 -3.61
CA GLU A 834 -10.93 -16.04 -2.62
C GLU A 834 -11.86 -17.21 -2.96
N MET A 835 -12.37 -17.87 -1.94
CA MET A 835 -13.42 -18.89 -2.04
C MET A 835 -14.30 -18.82 -0.81
N SER A 836 -15.63 -18.97 -0.97
CA SER A 836 -16.58 -18.97 0.13
C SER A 836 -17.71 -19.94 -0.15
N LEU A 837 -18.12 -20.71 0.87
CA LEU A 837 -19.29 -21.57 0.85
C LEU A 837 -20.15 -21.23 2.07
N GLY A 838 -21.28 -20.57 1.85
CA GLY A 838 -22.20 -20.11 2.89
C GLY A 838 -23.54 -20.84 2.86
N TYR A 839 -24.17 -20.94 4.05
CA TYR A 839 -25.54 -21.38 4.23
C TYR A 839 -26.31 -20.40 5.11
N THR A 840 -27.53 -20.02 4.71
CA THR A 840 -28.39 -19.11 5.45
C THR A 840 -29.51 -19.88 6.15
N PHE A 841 -29.43 -19.96 7.46
CA PHE A 841 -30.50 -20.50 8.31
C PHE A 841 -31.58 -19.41 8.46
N ARG A 842 -32.69 -19.57 7.74
CA ARG A 842 -33.81 -18.62 7.80
C ARG A 842 -34.64 -18.88 9.06
N ASN A 843 -35.08 -17.80 9.70
CA ASN A 843 -35.95 -17.83 10.88
C ASN A 843 -35.45 -18.71 12.05
N LEU A 844 -34.13 -18.90 12.17
CA LEU A 844 -33.51 -19.77 13.16
C LEU A 844 -33.95 -19.42 14.62
N PHE A 845 -34.16 -18.13 14.88
CA PHE A 845 -34.60 -17.62 16.20
C PHE A 845 -36.00 -16.98 16.13
N GLY A 846 -36.80 -17.33 15.12
CA GLY A 846 -38.15 -16.78 14.90
C GLY A 846 -38.14 -15.32 14.38
N ASN A 847 -39.31 -14.80 14.03
CA ASN A 847 -39.56 -13.40 13.66
C ASN A 847 -38.60 -12.80 12.57
N GLY A 848 -38.22 -13.62 11.59
CA GLY A 848 -37.40 -13.17 10.46
C GLY A 848 -35.89 -13.04 10.76
N LYS A 849 -35.43 -13.58 11.91
CA LYS A 849 -34.01 -13.56 12.31
C LYS A 849 -33.24 -14.65 11.57
N ASN A 850 -32.22 -14.23 10.82
CA ASN A 850 -31.44 -15.13 9.97
C ASN A 850 -30.00 -15.21 10.46
N LEU A 851 -29.43 -16.43 10.44
CA LEU A 851 -28.02 -16.70 10.67
C LEU A 851 -27.40 -17.16 9.33
N THR A 852 -26.41 -16.47 8.84
CA THR A 852 -25.58 -16.93 7.74
C THR A 852 -24.24 -17.41 8.28
N ALA A 853 -23.88 -18.66 7.99
CA ALA A 853 -22.57 -19.23 8.30
C ALA A 853 -21.85 -19.57 6.99
N ALA A 854 -20.63 -19.10 6.82
CA ALA A 854 -19.84 -19.32 5.62
C ALA A 854 -18.41 -19.77 5.95
N LEU A 855 -17.99 -20.87 5.34
CA LEU A 855 -16.58 -21.23 5.25
C LEU A 855 -15.91 -20.31 4.23
N ILE A 856 -14.80 -19.74 4.60
CA ILE A 856 -14.07 -18.80 3.75
C ILE A 856 -12.61 -19.22 3.63
N ALA A 857 -12.04 -18.94 2.46
CA ALA A 857 -10.63 -19.18 2.18
C ALA A 857 -10.05 -18.03 1.35
N ARG A 858 -8.77 -17.71 1.58
CA ARG A 858 -8.06 -16.69 0.82
C ARG A 858 -6.65 -17.15 0.49
N ASN A 859 -6.15 -16.80 -0.72
CA ASN A 859 -4.84 -17.16 -1.25
C ASN A 859 -4.58 -18.67 -1.14
N LEU A 860 -5.46 -19.51 -1.69
CA LEU A 860 -5.36 -20.95 -1.52
C LEU A 860 -4.14 -21.55 -2.23
N PHE A 861 -3.95 -21.22 -3.51
CA PHE A 861 -2.81 -21.66 -4.30
C PHE A 861 -2.65 -20.85 -5.59
N PHE A 862 -1.48 -20.98 -6.22
CA PHE A 862 -1.22 -20.46 -7.56
C PHE A 862 -1.48 -21.54 -8.61
N PHE A 863 -2.23 -21.20 -9.64
CA PHE A 863 -2.28 -22.00 -10.88
C PHE A 863 -0.97 -21.86 -11.67
N TYR A 864 -0.36 -20.66 -11.59
CA TYR A 864 0.93 -20.36 -12.21
C TYR A 864 1.68 -19.28 -11.44
N LYS A 865 2.98 -19.48 -11.21
CA LYS A 865 3.98 -18.48 -10.79
C LYS A 865 5.39 -18.93 -11.22
N ASP A 866 6.30 -17.99 -11.40
CA ASP A 866 7.73 -18.22 -11.72
C ASP A 866 8.63 -17.85 -10.52
N ALA A 867 8.32 -16.77 -9.83
CA ALA A 867 9.11 -16.29 -8.69
C ALA A 867 9.14 -17.29 -7.51
N PRO A 868 10.25 -17.40 -6.76
CA PRO A 868 10.35 -18.29 -5.60
C PRO A 868 9.47 -17.81 -4.41
N CYS A 869 9.08 -16.55 -4.39
CA CYS A 869 8.18 -15.93 -3.42
C CYS A 869 6.81 -15.59 -4.05
N ASP A 870 5.91 -14.96 -3.29
CA ASP A 870 4.68 -14.37 -3.85
C ASP A 870 5.05 -13.21 -4.77
N PRO A 871 4.64 -13.22 -6.06
CA PRO A 871 4.94 -12.12 -6.98
C PRO A 871 4.30 -10.77 -6.64
N ASP A 872 3.35 -10.73 -5.70
CA ASP A 872 2.78 -9.49 -5.14
C ASP A 872 3.63 -8.88 -4.01
N VAL A 873 4.85 -9.37 -3.81
CA VAL A 873 5.78 -8.90 -2.79
C VAL A 873 6.07 -7.40 -2.90
N SER A 874 6.20 -6.73 -1.76
CA SER A 874 6.59 -5.32 -1.70
C SER A 874 7.28 -5.02 -0.37
N MET A 875 8.34 -4.23 -0.42
CA MET A 875 9.03 -3.74 0.78
C MET A 875 8.30 -2.54 1.42
N GLY A 876 7.36 -1.92 0.73
CA GLY A 876 6.65 -0.75 1.23
C GLY A 876 5.72 -0.13 0.20
N THR A 877 5.12 1.02 0.56
CA THR A 877 4.20 1.77 -0.32
C THR A 877 4.88 2.84 -1.17
N GLY A 878 6.20 3.02 -1.00
CA GLY A 878 7.01 3.95 -1.79
C GLY A 878 7.01 3.64 -3.29
N ASN A 879 7.55 4.56 -4.07
CA ASN A 879 7.72 4.36 -5.51
C ASN A 879 8.95 3.48 -5.79
N GLY A 880 8.82 2.51 -6.71
CA GLY A 880 9.93 1.65 -7.13
C GLY A 880 10.26 0.46 -6.21
N VAL A 881 9.53 0.23 -5.11
CA VAL A 881 9.80 -0.87 -4.14
C VAL A 881 8.85 -2.07 -4.26
N GLN A 882 7.91 -2.05 -5.21
CA GLN A 882 7.03 -3.18 -5.52
C GLN A 882 7.79 -4.21 -6.37
N GLY A 883 7.56 -5.50 -6.11
CA GLY A 883 8.27 -6.59 -6.81
C GLY A 883 9.69 -6.81 -6.29
N VAL A 884 10.02 -6.34 -5.09
CA VAL A 884 11.31 -6.54 -4.43
C VAL A 884 11.12 -7.40 -3.19
N ASP A 885 11.81 -8.53 -3.16
CA ASP A 885 11.82 -9.48 -2.05
C ASP A 885 13.16 -9.42 -1.32
N VAL A 886 13.14 -8.92 -0.06
CA VAL A 886 14.28 -8.87 0.87
C VAL A 886 13.82 -9.37 2.23
N PHE A 887 13.83 -10.67 2.45
CA PHE A 887 13.36 -11.32 3.67
C PHE A 887 11.96 -10.88 4.09
N ASN A 888 11.08 -10.73 3.10
CA ASN A 888 9.69 -10.34 3.33
C ASN A 888 8.93 -11.42 4.09
N LEU A 889 7.97 -11.01 4.93
CA LEU A 889 7.04 -11.96 5.54
C LEU A 889 6.31 -12.74 4.44
N PRO A 890 6.31 -14.07 4.45
CA PRO A 890 5.56 -14.86 3.50
C PRO A 890 4.08 -14.46 3.47
N SER A 891 3.48 -14.44 2.28
CA SER A 891 2.03 -14.29 2.17
C SER A 891 1.32 -15.46 2.85
N ALA A 892 0.13 -15.20 3.38
CA ALA A 892 -0.63 -16.20 4.11
C ALA A 892 -1.71 -16.84 3.25
N THR A 893 -1.82 -18.18 3.32
CA THR A 893 -3.07 -18.88 3.03
C THR A 893 -3.95 -18.81 4.28
N SER A 894 -5.19 -18.31 4.15
CA SER A 894 -6.12 -18.24 5.28
C SER A 894 -7.37 -19.07 5.03
N LEU A 895 -7.80 -19.79 6.09
CA LEU A 895 -9.04 -20.55 6.15
C LEU A 895 -9.84 -20.08 7.35
N GLY A 896 -11.15 -19.96 7.22
CA GLY A 896 -11.94 -19.43 8.33
C GLY A 896 -13.44 -19.63 8.22
N LEU A 897 -14.13 -19.10 9.24
CA LEU A 897 -15.57 -19.11 9.40
C LEU A 897 -16.08 -17.67 9.55
N ASN A 898 -17.08 -17.31 8.75
CA ASN A 898 -17.78 -16.03 8.82
C ASN A 898 -19.23 -16.26 9.26
N LEU A 899 -19.63 -15.69 10.40
CA LEU A 899 -20.96 -15.76 10.96
C LEU A 899 -21.62 -14.39 10.91
N LYS A 900 -22.83 -14.29 10.37
CA LYS A 900 -23.62 -13.04 10.31
C LYS A 900 -25.03 -13.31 10.84
N LEU A 901 -25.41 -12.61 11.88
CA LEU A 901 -26.71 -12.71 12.52
C LEU A 901 -27.44 -11.36 12.43
N ASN A 902 -28.67 -11.40 11.90
CA ASN A 902 -29.53 -10.23 11.73
C ASN A 902 -30.78 -10.41 12.58
N PHE A 903 -31.07 -9.42 13.46
CA PHE A 903 -32.23 -9.37 14.32
C PHE A 903 -33.21 -8.29 13.91
#